data_9fa1d640c679bd8ed45bebf176082e14
#
_entry.id   9fa1d640c679bd8ed45bebf176082e14
#
_cell.length_a   1.000
_cell.length_b   1.000
_cell.length_c   1.000
_cell.angle_alpha   90.00
_cell.angle_beta   90.00
_cell.angle_gamma   90.00
#
_symmetry.space_group_name_H-M   'P 1'
#
loop_
_entity.id
_entity.type
_entity.pdbx_description
1 polymer ?
#
loop_
_entity_poly.entity_id
_entity_poly.type
_entity_poly.pdbx_seq_one_letter_code
_entity_poly.pdbx_strand_id
1 'polypeptide(L)'
;MRASRNPRGTRTAPATVLLALAALSATPVRPAAAQTYAQKTTAAVDYILVHSERESMMQVPMCDGVRLSATILFPKDRPRQNIPTVLIFIPYLTEGTIRGGLFSGFIRSFIENGYAVMIENVRGRYFSEGTYTYLVGSGNDGYDTIDWIAKQPWSNGKVGTIGCSSSAEEQHKMNAARHPAHAAAVPMGSGAGIGKVGPYNEMGNFYRGGAVQGVWFSWYYGAGYKYHPTWPANLTREQMLRVSKFWNMEPELMPRPNLDSAVWTLPINKIMHNLGAMPSDMDDFVNRLPNDPKWKAIEFGAEGDRSGAPTLYINSWYDLSIGPNVAMFDYQTKNAATETARNNIFMVVAPTLHCNQGQVETEHTVVGERDMGDARYDYVGLVQRWFDHWLKGADNGVTKEPKVRAYMMGENQWKTYDTWPPKNIDLVPYYLDSDGSANSALGNGRLTTTKPAKATSDAFVYDPMHPVPSLGGQICCFAVNPGGSFDQAGLEMRNDVLVYTTPTLTERVDVVGNIEVSLYLASNVKDTDLTIKLVDVGPDGKAFNLDEGILRVRWREGWEKPVFMESGKVYKVDIPPLVTSNSFAAGHRIRVEVSSSSFPHFDRNLNTGGNNYDEKDPVIARNVIHHGPAYPSRIVLPIVRSVSTKTAQ
;
A
#
# COMPACT_ATOMS: atom_id res chain seq x y z
N MET A 1 73.72 -5.35 -11.74
CA MET A 1 74.95 -6.00 -12.17
C MET A 1 74.61 -7.17 -13.08
N ARG A 2 75.14 -7.11 -14.33
CA ARG A 2 75.53 -8.17 -15.25
C ARG A 2 74.59 -9.41 -15.37
N ALA A 3 73.90 -9.64 -16.52
CA ALA A 3 74.36 -9.97 -17.89
C ALA A 3 75.02 -11.34 -18.03
N SER A 4 74.43 -12.23 -18.86
CA SER A 4 75.00 -12.91 -19.99
C SER A 4 74.12 -14.07 -20.47
N ARG A 5 73.60 -14.00 -21.67
CA ARG A 5 74.06 -14.50 -22.96
C ARG A 5 73.79 -15.98 -23.23
N ASN A 6 73.07 -16.14 -24.31
CA ASN A 6 72.82 -17.26 -25.24
C ASN A 6 74.04 -18.14 -25.56
N PRO A 7 73.87 -19.33 -26.17
CA PRO A 7 73.70 -19.36 -27.63
C PRO A 7 72.82 -20.50 -28.23
N ARG A 8 72.35 -20.21 -29.41
CA ARG A 8 71.84 -20.92 -30.58
C ARG A 8 72.18 -22.43 -30.76
N GLY A 9 71.16 -23.13 -31.25
CA GLY A 9 71.34 -24.42 -31.92
C GLY A 9 70.23 -24.66 -32.92
N THR A 10 70.55 -24.55 -34.19
CA THR A 10 69.75 -24.86 -35.38
C THR A 10 69.57 -26.37 -35.57
N ARG A 11 68.34 -26.85 -35.85
CA ARG A 11 68.08 -28.07 -36.62
C ARG A 11 66.77 -28.00 -37.40
N THR A 12 66.86 -28.44 -38.63
CA THR A 12 66.00 -28.44 -39.78
C THR A 12 64.76 -29.30 -39.66
N ALA A 13 63.70 -28.88 -40.38
CA ALA A 13 62.37 -29.45 -40.54
C ALA A 13 62.32 -30.83 -41.25
N PRO A 14 61.16 -31.50 -41.18
CA PRO A 14 60.42 -31.73 -42.42
C PRO A 14 58.97 -31.29 -42.39
N ALA A 15 58.46 -30.94 -43.54
CA ALA A 15 57.12 -30.48 -43.84
C ALA A 15 56.13 -31.60 -43.68
N THR A 16 55.09 -31.33 -42.89
CA THR A 16 53.88 -32.15 -42.87
C THR A 16 52.68 -31.23 -43.22
N VAL A 17 51.99 -31.60 -44.31
CA VAL A 17 50.81 -30.94 -44.81
C VAL A 17 49.70 -31.21 -43.81
N LEU A 18 49.17 -30.18 -43.13
CA LEU A 18 47.93 -30.25 -42.32
C LEU A 18 46.79 -29.65 -43.12
N LEU A 19 45.83 -30.50 -43.44
CA LEU A 19 44.49 -30.06 -43.87
C LEU A 19 43.83 -29.26 -42.75
N ALA A 20 43.57 -27.97 -42.99
CA ALA A 20 42.75 -27.14 -42.10
C ALA A 20 41.29 -27.45 -42.30
N LEU A 21 40.70 -28.24 -41.40
CA LEU A 21 39.24 -28.28 -41.18
C LEU A 21 38.85 -26.97 -40.47
N ALA A 22 38.17 -26.09 -41.19
CA ALA A 22 37.52 -24.91 -40.61
C ALA A 22 36.33 -25.37 -39.75
N ALA A 23 36.56 -25.56 -38.45
CA ALA A 23 35.46 -25.67 -37.48
C ALA A 23 34.86 -24.27 -37.30
N LEU A 24 33.70 -24.02 -37.89
CA LEU A 24 32.84 -22.90 -37.54
C LEU A 24 32.45 -23.08 -36.07
N SER A 25 33.17 -22.43 -35.15
CA SER A 25 32.74 -22.25 -33.76
C SER A 25 31.55 -21.28 -33.74
N ALA A 26 30.34 -21.81 -33.69
CA ALA A 26 29.18 -21.05 -33.33
C ALA A 26 29.40 -20.55 -31.88
N THR A 27 29.79 -19.29 -31.73
CA THR A 27 29.78 -18.62 -30.45
C THR A 27 28.32 -18.63 -29.95
N PRO A 28 28.03 -19.18 -28.75
CA PRO A 28 26.70 -19.08 -28.21
C PRO A 28 26.35 -17.59 -28.06
N VAL A 29 25.31 -17.15 -28.74
CA VAL A 29 24.71 -15.84 -28.54
C VAL A 29 24.27 -15.82 -27.10
N ARG A 30 25.01 -15.16 -26.21
CA ARG A 30 24.54 -14.89 -24.84
C ARG A 30 23.25 -14.09 -24.98
N PRO A 31 22.16 -14.52 -24.38
CA PRO A 31 20.96 -13.69 -24.33
C PRO A 31 21.37 -12.34 -23.74
N ALA A 32 20.94 -11.25 -24.38
CA ALA A 32 21.18 -9.90 -23.87
C ALA A 32 20.63 -9.86 -22.44
N ALA A 33 21.45 -9.43 -21.49
CA ALA A 33 21.02 -9.29 -20.11
C ALA A 33 19.77 -8.39 -20.07
N ALA A 34 18.73 -8.81 -19.36
CA ALA A 34 17.51 -8.02 -19.19
C ALA A 34 17.88 -6.64 -18.59
N GLN A 35 17.28 -5.58 -19.15
CA GLN A 35 17.51 -4.23 -18.64
C GLN A 35 16.99 -4.12 -17.20
N THR A 36 17.77 -3.52 -16.32
CA THR A 36 17.35 -3.21 -14.95
C THR A 36 16.24 -2.14 -14.94
N TYR A 37 15.47 -2.07 -13.86
CA TYR A 37 14.43 -1.04 -13.68
C TYR A 37 15.00 0.38 -13.85
N ALA A 38 16.17 0.64 -13.31
CA ALA A 38 16.85 1.93 -13.48
C ALA A 38 17.18 2.23 -14.95
N GLN A 39 17.65 1.22 -15.71
CA GLN A 39 17.92 1.37 -17.15
C GLN A 39 16.64 1.59 -17.95
N LYS A 40 15.57 0.88 -17.64
CA LYS A 40 14.24 1.08 -18.25
C LYS A 40 13.71 2.47 -17.95
N THR A 41 13.85 2.94 -16.71
CA THR A 41 13.48 4.31 -16.29
C THR A 41 14.24 5.35 -17.08
N THR A 42 15.57 5.25 -17.15
CA THR A 42 16.41 6.18 -17.93
C THR A 42 15.98 6.20 -19.40
N ALA A 43 15.82 5.04 -20.03
CA ALA A 43 15.39 4.95 -21.42
C ALA A 43 13.97 5.54 -21.65
N ALA A 44 13.07 5.40 -20.65
CA ALA A 44 11.75 6.02 -20.73
C ALA A 44 11.83 7.54 -20.65
N VAL A 45 12.63 8.06 -19.71
CA VAL A 45 12.84 9.51 -19.56
C VAL A 45 13.47 10.12 -20.80
N ASP A 46 14.52 9.50 -21.35
CA ASP A 46 15.18 9.96 -22.58
C ASP A 46 14.20 9.99 -23.74
N TYR A 47 13.36 8.95 -23.88
CA TYR A 47 12.30 8.93 -24.89
C TYR A 47 11.32 10.09 -24.71
N ILE A 48 10.81 10.31 -23.51
CA ILE A 48 9.87 11.40 -23.20
C ILE A 48 10.49 12.74 -23.59
N LEU A 49 11.72 13.02 -23.20
CA LEU A 49 12.40 14.30 -23.48
C LEU A 49 12.60 14.55 -24.99
N VAL A 50 12.84 13.50 -25.76
CA VAL A 50 13.06 13.59 -27.20
C VAL A 50 11.74 13.70 -27.98
N HIS A 51 10.75 12.88 -27.63
CA HIS A 51 9.52 12.68 -28.41
C HIS A 51 8.30 13.45 -27.91
N SER A 52 8.42 14.23 -26.82
CA SER A 52 7.35 15.11 -26.40
C SER A 52 7.70 16.59 -26.54
N GLU A 53 6.72 17.40 -26.87
CA GLU A 53 6.74 18.85 -26.74
C GLU A 53 6.11 19.22 -25.40
N ARG A 54 6.84 20.00 -24.60
CA ARG A 54 6.46 20.33 -23.23
C ARG A 54 5.96 21.76 -23.11
N GLU A 55 4.77 21.93 -22.54
CA GLU A 55 4.25 23.21 -22.07
C GLU A 55 4.19 23.17 -20.55
N SER A 56 4.99 24.00 -19.88
CA SER A 56 5.12 24.02 -18.43
C SER A 56 4.48 25.24 -17.80
N MET A 57 4.11 25.12 -16.53
CA MET A 57 3.56 26.21 -15.71
C MET A 57 2.29 26.83 -16.29
N MET A 58 1.51 26.05 -17.03
CA MET A 58 0.18 26.47 -17.45
C MET A 58 -0.69 26.69 -16.22
N GLN A 59 -1.49 27.75 -16.27
CA GLN A 59 -2.37 28.10 -15.15
C GLN A 59 -3.81 27.74 -15.52
N VAL A 60 -4.30 26.63 -14.97
CA VAL A 60 -5.66 26.13 -15.19
C VAL A 60 -6.60 26.82 -14.21
N PRO A 61 -7.61 27.58 -14.70
CA PRO A 61 -8.52 28.32 -13.83
C PRO A 61 -9.56 27.38 -13.21
N MET A 62 -9.73 27.50 -11.90
CA MET A 62 -10.82 26.84 -11.16
C MET A 62 -12.03 27.77 -11.05
N CYS A 63 -13.21 27.21 -10.79
CA CYS A 63 -14.47 27.97 -10.72
C CYS A 63 -14.49 29.03 -9.60
N ASP A 64 -13.66 28.90 -8.58
CA ASP A 64 -13.50 29.87 -7.48
C ASP A 64 -12.42 30.94 -7.75
N GLY A 65 -11.82 30.95 -8.95
CA GLY A 65 -10.82 31.92 -9.38
C GLY A 65 -9.37 31.56 -9.01
N VAL A 66 -9.13 30.49 -8.27
CA VAL A 66 -7.79 29.94 -8.03
C VAL A 66 -7.26 29.31 -9.31
N ARG A 67 -5.95 29.36 -9.55
CA ARG A 67 -5.33 28.74 -10.72
C ARG A 67 -4.36 27.66 -10.29
N LEU A 68 -4.49 26.47 -10.92
CA LEU A 68 -3.59 25.35 -10.66
C LEU A 68 -2.51 25.27 -11.74
N SER A 69 -1.30 24.94 -11.31
CA SER A 69 -0.14 24.86 -12.21
C SER A 69 -0.02 23.45 -12.79
N ALA A 70 0.03 23.38 -14.11
CA ALA A 70 0.15 22.15 -14.86
C ALA A 70 1.33 22.17 -15.84
N THR A 71 1.83 20.99 -16.15
CA THR A 71 2.73 20.71 -17.26
C THR A 71 2.06 19.71 -18.19
N ILE A 72 2.00 20.03 -19.49
CA ILE A 72 1.45 19.14 -20.50
C ILE A 72 2.58 18.68 -21.43
N LEU A 73 2.61 17.39 -21.69
CA LEU A 73 3.50 16.74 -22.64
C LEU A 73 2.67 16.29 -23.84
N PHE A 74 2.94 16.87 -25.03
CA PHE A 74 2.31 16.49 -26.28
C PHE A 74 3.25 15.62 -27.09
N PRO A 75 2.77 14.56 -27.80
CA PRO A 75 3.60 13.81 -28.74
C PRO A 75 4.02 14.72 -29.92
N LYS A 76 5.34 14.80 -30.22
CA LYS A 76 5.89 15.67 -31.26
C LYS A 76 5.48 15.29 -32.68
N ASP A 77 5.35 13.99 -32.93
CA ASP A 77 5.20 13.45 -34.29
C ASP A 77 3.76 13.40 -34.76
N ARG A 78 2.86 14.14 -34.11
CA ARG A 78 1.43 14.14 -34.43
C ARG A 78 0.85 15.55 -34.40
N PRO A 79 -0.17 15.83 -35.27
CA PRO A 79 -0.92 17.08 -35.17
C PRO A 79 -1.58 17.23 -33.80
N ARG A 80 -1.55 18.41 -33.24
CA ARG A 80 -2.27 18.73 -31.98
C ARG A 80 -3.77 18.87 -32.24
N GLN A 81 -4.41 17.77 -32.58
CA GLN A 81 -5.84 17.73 -32.89
C GLN A 81 -6.42 16.36 -32.48
N ASN A 82 -7.57 16.39 -31.83
CA ASN A 82 -8.33 15.20 -31.41
C ASN A 82 -7.49 14.23 -30.55
N ILE A 83 -6.74 14.79 -29.58
CA ILE A 83 -5.80 14.05 -28.73
C ILE A 83 -6.51 13.64 -27.42
N PRO A 84 -6.55 12.35 -27.06
CA PRO A 84 -6.97 11.90 -25.74
C PRO A 84 -5.94 12.30 -24.69
N THR A 85 -6.39 12.64 -23.48
CA THR A 85 -5.51 13.10 -22.41
C THR A 85 -5.53 12.17 -21.22
N VAL A 86 -4.33 11.88 -20.67
CA VAL A 86 -4.18 11.25 -19.36
C VAL A 86 -3.73 12.30 -18.35
N LEU A 87 -4.51 12.47 -17.28
CA LEU A 87 -4.25 13.41 -16.19
C LEU A 87 -3.60 12.68 -15.00
N ILE A 88 -2.51 13.25 -14.50
CA ILE A 88 -1.85 12.86 -13.24
C ILE A 88 -1.96 14.07 -12.29
N PHE A 89 -2.85 14.00 -11.32
CA PHE A 89 -3.11 15.06 -10.36
C PHE A 89 -2.38 14.77 -9.05
N ILE A 90 -1.42 15.63 -8.65
CA ILE A 90 -0.40 15.27 -7.66
C ILE A 90 -0.10 16.38 -6.63
N PRO A 91 0.18 16.01 -5.37
CA PRO A 91 0.77 16.91 -4.39
C PRO A 91 2.32 16.96 -4.47
N TYR A 92 2.93 16.22 -5.40
CA TYR A 92 4.38 16.03 -5.52
C TYR A 92 5.01 16.91 -6.61
N LEU A 93 6.35 16.97 -6.64
CA LEU A 93 7.07 17.73 -7.65
C LEU A 93 6.85 17.12 -9.05
N THR A 94 6.44 17.97 -10.02
CA THR A 94 6.17 17.58 -11.40
C THR A 94 7.40 16.93 -12.08
N GLU A 95 8.60 17.51 -11.88
CA GLU A 95 9.84 16.91 -12.42
C GLU A 95 10.13 15.53 -11.85
N GLY A 96 9.90 15.33 -10.55
CA GLY A 96 10.02 14.02 -9.91
C GLY A 96 9.05 12.99 -10.50
N THR A 97 7.88 13.41 -10.91
CA THR A 97 6.87 12.55 -11.56
C THR A 97 7.31 12.16 -12.97
N ILE A 98 7.84 13.10 -13.77
CA ILE A 98 8.29 12.85 -15.14
C ILE A 98 9.56 11.95 -15.13
N ARG A 99 10.51 12.24 -14.25
CA ARG A 99 11.83 11.59 -14.19
C ARG A 99 11.89 10.39 -13.25
N GLY A 100 10.90 10.24 -12.37
CA GLY A 100 10.83 9.12 -11.43
C GLY A 100 10.37 7.83 -12.09
N GLY A 101 10.89 6.70 -11.57
CA GLY A 101 10.61 5.38 -12.13
C GLY A 101 9.15 4.98 -12.14
N LEU A 102 8.37 5.44 -11.18
CA LEU A 102 6.96 5.04 -11.04
C LEU A 102 6.11 5.36 -12.29
N PHE A 103 6.24 6.57 -12.86
CA PHE A 103 5.38 7.01 -13.95
C PHE A 103 6.06 7.06 -15.31
N SER A 104 7.40 7.11 -15.38
CA SER A 104 8.11 7.31 -16.65
C SER A 104 7.77 6.25 -17.72
N GLY A 105 7.59 5.00 -17.33
CA GLY A 105 7.17 3.92 -18.24
C GLY A 105 5.76 4.13 -18.79
N PHE A 106 4.81 4.56 -17.97
CA PHE A 106 3.44 4.88 -18.39
C PHE A 106 3.43 6.12 -19.28
N ILE A 107 4.09 7.20 -18.88
CA ILE A 107 4.19 8.46 -19.65
C ILE A 107 4.80 8.19 -21.03
N ARG A 108 5.88 7.42 -21.10
CA ARG A 108 6.46 6.98 -22.36
C ARG A 108 5.44 6.28 -23.24
N SER A 109 4.76 5.27 -22.71
CA SER A 109 3.74 4.51 -23.44
C SER A 109 2.62 5.42 -23.96
N PHE A 110 2.16 6.37 -23.16
CA PHE A 110 1.12 7.31 -23.57
C PHE A 110 1.60 8.21 -24.71
N ILE A 111 2.81 8.78 -24.64
CA ILE A 111 3.39 9.61 -25.70
C ILE A 111 3.57 8.79 -27.00
N GLU A 112 4.13 7.58 -26.93
CA GLU A 112 4.28 6.65 -28.06
C GLU A 112 2.94 6.38 -28.75
N ASN A 113 1.87 6.24 -27.95
CA ASN A 113 0.53 5.95 -28.45
C ASN A 113 -0.32 7.20 -28.70
N GLY A 114 0.26 8.40 -28.67
CA GLY A 114 -0.38 9.64 -29.12
C GLY A 114 -1.37 10.25 -28.14
N TYR A 115 -1.13 10.11 -26.85
CA TYR A 115 -1.83 10.81 -25.79
C TYR A 115 -1.10 12.08 -25.40
N ALA A 116 -1.83 13.12 -25.03
CA ALA A 116 -1.30 14.16 -24.18
C ALA A 116 -1.24 13.65 -22.74
N VAL A 117 -0.17 13.99 -22.02
CA VAL A 117 -0.05 13.71 -20.59
C VAL A 117 0.01 15.01 -19.83
N MET A 118 -0.98 15.26 -18.99
CA MET A 118 -1.03 16.44 -18.13
C MET A 118 -0.71 16.07 -16.70
N ILE A 119 0.29 16.74 -16.13
CA ILE A 119 0.68 16.60 -14.74
C ILE A 119 0.38 17.91 -14.05
N GLU A 120 -0.55 17.90 -13.10
CA GLU A 120 -1.04 19.07 -12.42
C GLU A 120 -0.83 18.97 -10.93
N ASN A 121 -0.29 20.05 -10.35
CA ASN A 121 -0.13 20.14 -8.92
C ASN A 121 -1.45 20.53 -8.24
N VAL A 122 -1.82 19.81 -7.19
CA VAL A 122 -2.98 20.14 -6.38
C VAL A 122 -2.88 21.55 -5.78
N ARG A 123 -4.00 22.12 -5.42
CA ARG A 123 -4.14 23.45 -4.80
C ARG A 123 -3.11 23.67 -3.69
N GLY A 124 -2.42 24.81 -3.73
CA GLY A 124 -1.44 25.23 -2.75
C GLY A 124 -0.13 24.45 -2.77
N ARG A 125 0.12 23.65 -3.81
CA ARG A 125 1.41 22.95 -3.97
C ARG A 125 2.20 23.57 -5.12
N TYR A 126 3.52 23.73 -4.90
CA TYR A 126 4.48 24.31 -5.85
C TYR A 126 3.99 25.63 -6.45
N PHE A 127 3.62 25.66 -7.72
CA PHE A 127 3.18 26.86 -8.41
C PHE A 127 1.65 26.97 -8.56
N SER A 128 0.89 26.04 -7.96
CA SER A 128 -0.57 26.15 -7.86
C SER A 128 -0.95 27.14 -6.75
N GLU A 129 -1.90 28.02 -7.06
CA GLU A 129 -2.42 29.00 -6.11
C GLU A 129 -3.29 28.36 -5.01
N GLY A 130 -3.73 29.16 -4.04
CA GLY A 130 -4.55 28.73 -2.93
C GLY A 130 -3.72 28.17 -1.76
N THR A 131 -4.36 27.40 -0.89
CA THR A 131 -3.73 26.80 0.28
C THR A 131 -3.85 25.28 0.22
N TYR A 132 -2.74 24.58 0.41
CA TYR A 132 -2.77 23.12 0.49
C TYR A 132 -3.46 22.69 1.79
N THR A 133 -4.47 21.88 1.65
CA THR A 133 -5.06 21.08 2.72
C THR A 133 -5.38 19.72 2.14
N TYR A 134 -4.95 18.66 2.83
CA TYR A 134 -5.05 17.29 2.36
C TYR A 134 -6.48 16.97 1.87
N LEU A 135 -6.63 16.61 0.60
CA LEU A 135 -7.87 16.24 -0.10
C LEU A 135 -9.01 17.28 -0.08
N VAL A 136 -8.80 18.47 0.48
CA VAL A 136 -9.84 19.52 0.47
C VAL A 136 -9.93 20.14 -0.93
N GLY A 137 -11.12 20.13 -1.49
CA GLY A 137 -11.38 20.71 -2.82
C GLY A 137 -11.06 19.81 -4.00
N SER A 138 -10.34 18.71 -3.82
CA SER A 138 -9.82 17.87 -4.91
C SER A 138 -10.87 17.38 -5.90
N GLY A 139 -12.08 17.08 -5.46
CA GLY A 139 -13.20 16.69 -6.33
C GLY A 139 -13.62 17.82 -7.27
N ASN A 140 -13.73 19.04 -6.77
CA ASN A 140 -14.11 20.24 -7.55
C ASN A 140 -12.95 20.68 -8.47
N ASP A 141 -11.74 20.76 -7.92
CA ASP A 141 -10.55 21.11 -8.71
C ASP A 141 -10.34 20.12 -9.85
N GLY A 142 -10.44 18.83 -9.58
CA GLY A 142 -10.35 17.80 -10.61
C GLY A 142 -11.50 17.85 -11.63
N TYR A 143 -12.72 18.20 -11.19
CA TYR A 143 -13.84 18.43 -12.11
C TYR A 143 -13.55 19.60 -13.06
N ASP A 144 -13.11 20.75 -12.53
CA ASP A 144 -12.77 21.94 -13.32
C ASP A 144 -11.59 21.68 -14.28
N THR A 145 -10.57 20.94 -13.82
CA THR A 145 -9.44 20.53 -14.66
C THR A 145 -9.86 19.63 -15.82
N ILE A 146 -10.71 18.64 -15.56
CA ILE A 146 -11.23 17.73 -16.60
C ILE A 146 -12.09 18.53 -17.60
N ASP A 147 -12.92 19.46 -17.13
CA ASP A 147 -13.73 20.36 -17.96
C ASP A 147 -12.84 21.26 -18.84
N TRP A 148 -11.79 21.83 -18.24
CA TRP A 148 -10.82 22.64 -18.98
C TRP A 148 -10.13 21.83 -20.09
N ILE A 149 -9.63 20.62 -19.79
CA ILE A 149 -9.01 19.72 -20.77
C ILE A 149 -9.99 19.40 -21.92
N ALA A 150 -11.23 19.03 -21.57
CA ALA A 150 -12.23 18.62 -22.55
C ALA A 150 -12.58 19.74 -23.56
N LYS A 151 -12.46 21.01 -23.16
CA LYS A 151 -12.74 22.19 -23.96
C LYS A 151 -11.57 22.69 -24.81
N GLN A 152 -10.37 22.11 -24.64
CA GLN A 152 -9.22 22.55 -25.42
C GLN A 152 -9.35 22.18 -26.89
N PRO A 153 -8.90 23.06 -27.84
CA PRO A 153 -9.04 22.81 -29.27
C PRO A 153 -8.27 21.57 -29.77
N TRP A 154 -7.29 21.14 -29.02
CA TRP A 154 -6.51 19.93 -29.33
C TRP A 154 -7.14 18.63 -28.73
N SER A 155 -8.04 18.73 -27.77
CA SER A 155 -8.63 17.61 -27.05
C SER A 155 -9.64 16.83 -27.89
N ASN A 156 -9.74 15.51 -27.65
CA ASN A 156 -10.85 14.70 -28.17
C ASN A 156 -12.07 14.67 -27.23
N GLY A 157 -12.05 15.45 -26.14
CA GLY A 157 -13.13 15.53 -25.16
C GLY A 157 -13.15 14.39 -24.13
N LYS A 158 -12.13 13.53 -24.11
CA LYS A 158 -12.04 12.40 -23.15
C LYS A 158 -10.77 12.48 -22.32
N VAL A 159 -10.92 12.29 -21.01
CA VAL A 159 -9.84 12.33 -20.03
C VAL A 159 -9.79 11.03 -19.25
N GLY A 160 -8.61 10.41 -19.19
CA GLY A 160 -8.31 9.32 -18.25
C GLY A 160 -7.50 9.85 -17.08
N THR A 161 -7.62 9.24 -15.91
CA THR A 161 -6.79 9.58 -14.75
C THR A 161 -5.95 8.40 -14.31
N ILE A 162 -4.70 8.65 -13.94
CA ILE A 162 -3.79 7.66 -13.34
C ILE A 162 -3.01 8.29 -12.20
N GLY A 163 -2.75 7.52 -11.16
CA GLY A 163 -1.96 7.97 -10.03
C GLY A 163 -1.70 6.84 -9.03
N CYS A 164 -0.67 7.00 -8.22
CA CYS A 164 -0.39 6.09 -7.11
C CYS A 164 -0.34 6.85 -5.79
N SER A 165 -0.72 6.19 -4.67
CA SER A 165 -0.71 6.81 -3.36
C SER A 165 -1.69 8.01 -3.28
N SER A 166 -1.25 9.15 -2.78
CA SER A 166 -2.09 10.35 -2.68
C SER A 166 -2.69 10.78 -4.03
N SER A 167 -1.98 10.61 -5.14
CA SER A 167 -2.55 10.89 -6.47
C SER A 167 -3.63 9.90 -6.92
N ALA A 168 -3.74 8.74 -6.27
CA ALA A 168 -4.87 7.83 -6.43
C ALA A 168 -6.05 8.22 -5.53
N GLU A 169 -5.78 8.75 -4.33
CA GLU A 169 -6.80 9.30 -3.44
C GLU A 169 -7.55 10.46 -4.10
N GLU A 170 -6.81 11.35 -4.78
CA GLU A 170 -7.39 12.45 -5.58
C GLU A 170 -8.34 11.93 -6.67
N GLN A 171 -7.99 10.81 -7.34
CA GLN A 171 -8.84 10.22 -8.37
C GLN A 171 -10.18 9.72 -7.84
N HIS A 172 -10.25 9.20 -6.62
CA HIS A 172 -11.53 8.80 -6.02
C HIS A 172 -12.47 9.98 -5.90
N LYS A 173 -11.97 11.14 -5.45
CA LYS A 173 -12.77 12.37 -5.36
C LYS A 173 -13.20 12.88 -6.73
N MET A 174 -12.31 12.87 -7.74
CA MET A 174 -12.63 13.22 -9.12
C MET A 174 -13.68 12.28 -9.72
N ASN A 175 -13.54 10.98 -9.49
CA ASN A 175 -14.46 9.98 -10.02
C ASN A 175 -15.86 10.08 -9.37
N ALA A 176 -15.91 10.38 -8.07
CA ALA A 176 -17.15 10.66 -7.36
C ALA A 176 -17.82 11.98 -7.80
N ALA A 177 -17.05 12.97 -8.29
CA ALA A 177 -17.58 14.20 -8.88
C ALA A 177 -18.27 13.99 -10.25
N ARG A 178 -17.99 12.88 -10.93
CA ARG A 178 -18.72 12.37 -12.11
C ARG A 178 -18.75 13.34 -13.31
N HIS A 179 -17.60 13.94 -13.64
CA HIS A 179 -17.50 14.76 -14.86
C HIS A 179 -17.76 13.89 -16.10
N PRO A 180 -18.60 14.31 -17.09
CA PRO A 180 -18.95 13.48 -18.25
C PRO A 180 -17.75 13.15 -19.16
N ALA A 181 -16.72 13.99 -19.21
CA ALA A 181 -15.48 13.71 -19.94
C ALA A 181 -14.50 12.80 -19.20
N HIS A 182 -14.73 12.47 -17.91
CA HIS A 182 -13.89 11.52 -17.16
C HIS A 182 -14.21 10.10 -17.65
N ALA A 183 -13.43 9.61 -18.58
CA ALA A 183 -13.74 8.36 -19.32
C ALA A 183 -13.25 7.09 -18.64
N ALA A 184 -12.16 7.17 -17.86
CA ALA A 184 -11.60 6.01 -17.13
C ALA A 184 -10.64 6.45 -16.03
N ALA A 185 -10.50 5.63 -14.96
CA ALA A 185 -9.57 5.86 -13.86
C ALA A 185 -8.69 4.63 -13.60
N VAL A 186 -7.44 4.88 -13.17
CA VAL A 186 -6.47 3.86 -12.74
C VAL A 186 -5.85 4.30 -11.41
N PRO A 187 -6.57 4.14 -10.27
CA PRO A 187 -5.99 4.37 -8.95
C PRO A 187 -5.09 3.20 -8.55
N MET A 188 -3.83 3.49 -8.25
CA MET A 188 -2.82 2.51 -7.81
C MET A 188 -2.46 2.75 -6.35
N GLY A 189 -2.44 1.73 -5.50
CA GLY A 189 -2.06 1.85 -4.10
C GLY A 189 -2.70 3.06 -3.42
N SER A 190 -4.01 3.25 -3.57
CA SER A 190 -4.69 4.40 -3.00
C SER A 190 -4.75 4.30 -1.47
N GLY A 191 -5.02 5.41 -0.78
CA GLY A 191 -5.23 5.41 0.65
C GLY A 191 -6.42 4.55 1.09
N ALA A 192 -6.51 4.32 2.39
CA ALA A 192 -7.55 3.47 2.98
C ALA A 192 -8.98 4.01 2.86
N GLY A 193 -9.14 5.26 2.41
CA GLY A 193 -10.41 5.97 2.47
C GLY A 193 -10.60 6.72 3.79
N ILE A 194 -11.55 7.65 3.80
CA ILE A 194 -11.97 8.35 5.03
C ILE A 194 -13.47 8.20 5.15
N GLY A 195 -13.93 7.61 6.27
CA GLY A 195 -15.31 7.24 6.52
C GLY A 195 -15.51 5.74 6.53
N LYS A 196 -16.76 5.29 6.38
CA LYS A 196 -17.09 3.86 6.35
C LYS A 196 -16.79 3.24 4.99
N VAL A 197 -15.90 2.26 4.96
CA VAL A 197 -15.44 1.54 3.76
C VAL A 197 -15.65 0.03 3.98
N GLY A 198 -16.83 -0.48 3.63
CA GLY A 198 -17.20 -1.87 3.91
C GLY A 198 -17.11 -2.22 5.41
N PRO A 199 -16.31 -3.22 5.79
CA PRO A 199 -16.12 -3.59 7.20
C PRO A 199 -15.17 -2.66 7.96
N TYR A 200 -14.56 -1.68 7.30
CA TYR A 200 -13.61 -0.74 7.88
C TYR A 200 -14.28 0.59 8.19
N ASN A 201 -13.75 1.29 9.18
CA ASN A 201 -14.02 2.70 9.40
C ASN A 201 -12.66 3.41 9.46
N GLU A 202 -12.33 4.11 8.38
CA GLU A 202 -11.00 4.62 8.12
C GLU A 202 -10.94 6.15 8.23
N MET A 203 -9.81 6.65 8.65
CA MET A 203 -9.44 8.05 8.60
C MET A 203 -8.19 8.21 7.72
N GLY A 204 -8.31 7.83 6.45
CA GLY A 204 -7.19 7.67 5.55
C GLY A 204 -6.23 6.60 6.07
N ASN A 205 -4.96 6.79 5.78
CA ASN A 205 -3.94 5.96 6.43
C ASN A 205 -3.44 6.57 7.76
N PHE A 206 -4.11 7.62 8.32
CA PHE A 206 -3.71 8.27 9.59
C PHE A 206 -3.92 7.35 10.77
N TYR A 207 -5.10 6.73 10.83
CA TYR A 207 -5.47 5.81 11.89
C TYR A 207 -5.88 4.46 11.30
N ARG A 208 -5.48 3.40 11.95
CA ARG A 208 -6.04 2.07 11.74
C ARG A 208 -6.53 1.52 13.08
N GLY A 209 -7.78 1.09 13.12
CA GLY A 209 -8.37 0.60 14.36
C GLY A 209 -8.30 1.61 15.52
N GLY A 210 -8.18 2.92 15.25
CA GLY A 210 -8.02 3.98 16.24
C GLY A 210 -6.59 4.25 16.72
N ALA A 211 -5.60 3.51 16.23
CA ALA A 211 -4.18 3.77 16.48
C ALA A 211 -3.57 4.62 15.35
N VAL A 212 -2.70 5.56 15.69
CA VAL A 212 -1.98 6.40 14.72
C VAL A 212 -0.92 5.58 13.99
N GLN A 213 -0.86 5.67 12.68
CA GLN A 213 0.19 5.03 11.89
C GLN A 213 1.44 5.92 11.77
N GLY A 214 2.60 5.37 12.11
CA GLY A 214 3.88 6.11 12.17
C GLY A 214 4.34 6.69 10.83
N VAL A 215 3.92 6.09 9.71
CA VAL A 215 4.24 6.54 8.35
C VAL A 215 3.89 8.01 8.11
N TRP A 216 2.85 8.53 8.76
CA TRP A 216 2.37 9.89 8.55
C TRP A 216 3.33 10.96 9.03
N PHE A 217 4.08 10.71 10.10
CA PHE A 217 5.13 11.63 10.53
C PHE A 217 6.21 11.77 9.45
N SER A 218 6.57 10.67 8.77
CA SER A 218 7.50 10.69 7.65
C SER A 218 6.92 11.40 6.43
N TRP A 219 5.68 11.07 6.04
CA TRP A 219 5.06 11.63 4.85
C TRP A 219 4.83 13.14 4.97
N TYR A 220 4.29 13.60 6.10
CA TYR A 220 4.08 15.04 6.33
C TYR A 220 5.37 15.82 6.49
N TYR A 221 6.43 15.18 6.98
CA TYR A 221 7.75 15.80 6.99
C TYR A 221 8.28 16.01 5.57
N GLY A 222 8.21 15.00 4.71
CA GLY A 222 8.84 14.98 3.39
C GLY A 222 7.98 15.47 2.23
N ALA A 223 6.65 15.32 2.31
CA ALA A 223 5.75 15.56 1.19
C ALA A 223 4.49 16.35 1.54
N GLY A 224 3.88 16.11 2.71
CA GLY A 224 2.57 16.69 3.07
C GLY A 224 2.62 18.08 3.71
N TYR A 225 3.76 18.73 3.75
CA TYR A 225 3.90 20.07 4.32
C TYR A 225 3.19 21.15 3.47
N LYS A 226 2.78 22.24 4.12
CA LYS A 226 2.23 23.41 3.44
C LYS A 226 3.36 24.19 2.80
N TYR A 227 3.33 24.27 1.47
CA TYR A 227 4.36 24.91 0.69
C TYR A 227 3.77 25.86 -0.33
N HIS A 228 4.35 27.06 -0.38
CA HIS A 228 4.14 28.06 -1.42
C HIS A 228 5.48 28.63 -1.87
N PRO A 229 5.62 29.15 -3.09
CA PRO A 229 6.78 29.97 -3.48
C PRO A 229 6.93 31.19 -2.58
N THR A 230 5.81 31.69 -2.03
CA THR A 230 5.79 32.76 -1.02
C THR A 230 5.19 32.22 0.28
N TRP A 231 5.91 32.39 1.37
CA TRP A 231 5.45 31.97 2.69
C TRP A 231 4.25 32.82 3.14
N PRO A 232 3.29 32.23 3.88
CA PRO A 232 2.21 32.99 4.48
C PRO A 232 2.72 34.14 5.34
N ALA A 233 2.14 35.32 5.17
CA ALA A 233 2.57 36.54 5.87
C ALA A 233 2.32 36.49 7.39
N ASN A 234 1.47 35.58 7.84
CA ASN A 234 1.04 35.46 9.25
C ASN A 234 1.84 34.42 10.07
N LEU A 235 2.96 33.94 9.56
CA LEU A 235 3.82 33.05 10.33
C LEU A 235 4.42 33.76 11.53
N THR A 236 4.40 33.12 12.69
CA THR A 236 5.14 33.58 13.86
C THR A 236 6.64 33.48 13.61
N ARG A 237 7.44 34.22 14.44
CA ARG A 237 8.91 34.12 14.37
C ARG A 237 9.40 32.68 14.53
N GLU A 238 8.79 31.90 15.44
CA GLU A 238 9.14 30.51 15.67
C GLU A 238 8.85 29.66 14.43
N GLN A 239 7.68 29.85 13.82
CA GLN A 239 7.33 29.18 12.56
C GLN A 239 8.27 29.55 11.43
N MET A 240 8.64 30.84 11.29
CA MET A 240 9.61 31.29 10.29
C MET A 240 10.99 30.65 10.49
N LEU A 241 11.48 30.55 11.70
CA LEU A 241 12.74 29.86 12.01
C LEU A 241 12.66 28.36 11.70
N ARG A 242 11.51 27.73 11.95
CA ARG A 242 11.24 26.32 11.66
C ARG A 242 11.28 26.05 10.15
N VAL A 243 10.68 26.91 9.33
CA VAL A 243 10.60 26.72 7.88
C VAL A 243 11.82 27.21 7.12
N SER A 244 12.64 28.10 7.70
CA SER A 244 13.79 28.70 7.01
C SER A 244 14.80 27.68 6.49
N LYS A 245 14.93 26.53 7.15
CA LYS A 245 15.80 25.42 6.73
C LYS A 245 15.30 24.66 5.50
N PHE A 246 14.01 24.83 5.13
CA PHE A 246 13.41 24.22 3.94
C PHE A 246 13.33 25.21 2.76
N TRP A 247 13.96 26.37 2.87
CA TRP A 247 13.85 27.48 1.90
C TRP A 247 14.27 27.10 0.50
N ASN A 248 15.20 26.18 0.39
CA ASN A 248 15.72 25.75 -0.90
C ASN A 248 14.75 24.85 -1.69
N MET A 249 13.93 24.07 -0.99
CA MET A 249 12.83 23.27 -1.58
C MET A 249 13.23 22.16 -2.56
N GLU A 250 14.50 21.93 -2.74
CA GLU A 250 15.00 20.77 -3.42
C GLU A 250 14.90 19.57 -2.47
N PRO A 251 14.18 18.49 -2.81
CA PRO A 251 13.97 17.36 -1.90
C PRO A 251 15.27 16.76 -1.36
N GLU A 252 16.32 16.72 -2.18
CA GLU A 252 17.63 16.21 -1.79
C GLU A 252 18.35 17.10 -0.77
N LEU A 253 17.98 18.38 -0.69
CA LEU A 253 18.58 19.36 0.21
C LEU A 253 17.77 19.59 1.48
N MET A 254 16.58 18.98 1.59
CA MET A 254 15.81 19.02 2.82
C MET A 254 16.54 18.30 3.95
N PRO A 255 16.51 18.84 5.19
CA PRO A 255 17.08 18.14 6.33
C PRO A 255 16.47 16.75 6.49
N ARG A 256 17.29 15.72 6.66
CA ARG A 256 16.81 14.37 6.90
C ARG A 256 16.31 14.25 8.34
N PRO A 257 15.08 13.76 8.57
CA PRO A 257 14.56 13.61 9.93
C PRO A 257 15.22 12.41 10.63
N ASN A 258 15.48 12.54 11.92
CA ASN A 258 15.83 11.38 12.75
C ASN A 258 14.55 10.74 13.26
N LEU A 259 13.92 9.92 12.42
CA LEU A 259 12.67 9.25 12.76
C LEU A 259 12.85 8.15 13.81
N ASP A 260 14.00 7.46 13.85
CA ASP A 260 14.28 6.41 14.85
C ASP A 260 14.14 6.93 16.27
N SER A 261 14.61 8.14 16.51
CA SER A 261 14.49 8.83 17.80
C SER A 261 13.11 9.48 17.97
N ALA A 262 12.60 10.12 16.93
CA ALA A 262 11.40 10.95 17.01
C ALA A 262 10.14 10.16 17.33
N VAL A 263 9.99 8.95 16.81
CA VAL A 263 8.80 8.09 17.06
C VAL A 263 8.63 7.71 18.53
N TRP A 264 9.72 7.79 19.33
CA TRP A 264 9.68 7.56 20.77
C TRP A 264 9.17 8.75 21.59
N THR A 265 8.99 9.91 20.96
CA THR A 265 8.51 11.13 21.62
C THR A 265 7.13 10.91 22.27
N LEU A 266 6.99 11.33 23.52
CA LEU A 266 5.72 11.47 24.22
C LEU A 266 5.58 12.89 24.74
N PRO A 267 4.44 13.53 24.62
CA PRO A 267 3.25 13.09 23.87
C PRO A 267 3.50 13.02 22.36
N ILE A 268 2.77 12.13 21.66
CA ILE A 268 3.01 11.92 20.21
C ILE A 268 2.70 13.16 19.36
N ASN A 269 1.82 14.06 19.81
CA ASN A 269 1.53 15.32 19.13
C ASN A 269 2.71 16.31 19.14
N LYS A 270 3.83 15.97 19.81
CA LYS A 270 5.08 16.75 19.78
C LYS A 270 6.09 16.23 18.75
N ILE A 271 5.83 15.10 18.09
CA ILE A 271 6.77 14.49 17.14
C ILE A 271 7.15 15.47 16.03
N MET A 272 6.15 16.06 15.33
CA MET A 272 6.43 17.00 14.24
C MET A 272 7.17 18.25 14.71
N HIS A 273 6.80 18.78 15.86
CA HIS A 273 7.51 19.92 16.47
C HIS A 273 8.98 19.58 16.79
N ASN A 274 9.22 18.42 17.41
CA ASN A 274 10.57 17.99 17.81
C ASN A 274 11.46 17.67 16.59
N LEU A 275 10.87 17.18 15.50
CA LEU A 275 11.54 17.06 14.21
C LEU A 275 11.86 18.42 13.58
N GLY A 276 11.24 19.50 14.08
CA GLY A 276 11.29 20.82 13.48
C GLY A 276 10.70 20.84 12.07
N ALA A 277 9.67 20.03 11.82
CA ALA A 277 8.98 19.94 10.55
C ALA A 277 8.32 21.27 10.14
N MET A 278 8.08 21.46 8.85
CA MET A 278 7.26 22.57 8.38
C MET A 278 5.81 22.43 8.86
N PRO A 279 5.04 23.54 8.94
CA PRO A 279 3.62 23.47 9.24
C PRO A 279 2.92 22.55 8.24
N SER A 280 2.04 21.69 8.76
CA SER A 280 1.30 20.73 7.96
C SER A 280 -0.06 20.44 8.59
N ASP A 281 -0.94 19.74 7.88
CA ASP A 281 -2.21 19.29 8.44
C ASP A 281 -2.03 18.24 9.55
N MET A 282 -0.85 17.60 9.63
CA MET A 282 -0.53 16.66 10.70
C MET A 282 -0.55 17.32 12.09
N ASP A 283 -0.26 18.61 12.17
CA ASP A 283 -0.32 19.36 13.43
C ASP A 283 -1.74 19.36 14.05
N ASP A 284 -2.79 19.29 13.20
CA ASP A 284 -4.19 19.15 13.61
C ASP A 284 -4.63 17.67 13.64
N PHE A 285 -4.28 16.90 12.63
CA PHE A 285 -4.75 15.52 12.47
C PHE A 285 -4.32 14.60 13.62
N VAL A 286 -3.10 14.74 14.13
CA VAL A 286 -2.61 13.96 15.27
C VAL A 286 -3.41 14.21 16.56
N ASN A 287 -4.14 15.32 16.64
CA ASN A 287 -4.98 15.65 17.78
C ASN A 287 -6.47 15.32 17.55
N ARG A 288 -6.88 14.96 16.32
CA ARG A 288 -8.26 14.59 16.03
C ARG A 288 -8.54 13.17 16.49
N LEU A 289 -9.59 13.00 17.26
CA LEU A 289 -10.11 11.67 17.55
C LEU A 289 -10.73 11.05 16.28
N PRO A 290 -10.77 9.71 16.17
CA PRO A 290 -11.42 9.03 15.04
C PRO A 290 -12.87 9.45 14.76
N ASN A 291 -13.61 9.92 15.76
CA ASN A 291 -14.98 10.38 15.63
C ASN A 291 -15.12 11.92 15.41
N ASP A 292 -14.03 12.64 15.17
CA ASP A 292 -14.08 14.10 14.94
C ASP A 292 -14.84 14.38 13.63
N PRO A 293 -15.93 15.19 13.66
CA PRO A 293 -16.72 15.49 12.47
C PRO A 293 -15.92 16.24 11.38
N LYS A 294 -14.78 16.82 11.68
CA LYS A 294 -13.90 17.45 10.70
C LYS A 294 -13.38 16.48 9.64
N TRP A 295 -13.36 15.16 9.91
CA TRP A 295 -12.99 14.15 8.91
C TRP A 295 -13.93 14.17 7.70
N LYS A 296 -15.21 14.56 7.89
CA LYS A 296 -16.21 14.65 6.82
C LYS A 296 -15.79 15.55 5.66
N ALA A 297 -15.07 16.62 5.92
CA ALA A 297 -14.62 17.57 4.89
C ALA A 297 -13.65 16.94 3.87
N ILE A 298 -12.90 15.92 4.30
CA ILE A 298 -11.91 15.22 3.48
C ILE A 298 -12.28 13.77 3.19
N GLU A 299 -13.53 13.37 3.46
CA GLU A 299 -14.04 12.03 3.20
C GLU A 299 -13.86 11.62 1.74
N PHE A 300 -13.38 10.41 1.51
CA PHE A 300 -13.22 9.84 0.17
C PHE A 300 -13.24 8.30 0.22
N GLY A 301 -13.66 7.67 -0.90
CA GLY A 301 -13.68 6.22 -1.03
C GLY A 301 -14.63 5.51 -0.08
N ALA A 302 -15.44 6.27 0.67
CA ALA A 302 -16.40 5.77 1.65
C ALA A 302 -17.71 5.33 1.01
N GLU A 303 -18.55 4.66 1.80
CA GLU A 303 -19.92 4.34 1.41
C GLU A 303 -20.70 5.64 1.13
N GLY A 304 -21.22 5.77 -0.09
CA GLY A 304 -21.85 6.99 -0.60
C GLY A 304 -21.09 7.60 -1.78
N ASP A 305 -19.77 7.44 -1.84
CA ASP A 305 -19.01 7.80 -3.03
C ASP A 305 -19.29 6.79 -4.14
N ARG A 306 -19.76 7.28 -5.29
CA ARG A 306 -20.13 6.45 -6.43
C ARG A 306 -19.32 6.86 -7.64
N SER A 307 -18.43 5.99 -8.07
CA SER A 307 -17.60 6.19 -9.27
C SER A 307 -18.45 6.44 -10.51
N GLY A 308 -18.18 7.51 -11.23
CA GLY A 308 -18.83 7.83 -12.51
C GLY A 308 -18.21 7.09 -13.68
N ALA A 309 -16.92 6.86 -13.65
CA ALA A 309 -16.13 6.24 -14.72
C ALA A 309 -15.70 4.80 -14.38
N PRO A 310 -15.51 3.95 -15.41
CA PRO A 310 -14.83 2.67 -15.31
C PRO A 310 -13.49 2.79 -14.58
N THR A 311 -13.19 1.82 -13.70
CA THR A 311 -12.03 1.92 -12.81
C THR A 311 -11.23 0.63 -12.78
N LEU A 312 -9.91 0.73 -13.00
CA LEU A 312 -8.93 -0.33 -12.85
C LEU A 312 -8.11 -0.08 -11.59
N TYR A 313 -8.45 -0.78 -10.50
CA TYR A 313 -7.68 -0.75 -9.26
C TYR A 313 -6.38 -1.56 -9.42
N ILE A 314 -5.26 -1.03 -8.99
CA ILE A 314 -3.99 -1.75 -8.90
C ILE A 314 -3.44 -1.58 -7.48
N ASN A 315 -3.17 -2.67 -6.79
CA ASN A 315 -2.62 -2.62 -5.43
C ASN A 315 -1.65 -3.78 -5.18
N SER A 316 -1.14 -3.87 -3.95
CA SER A 316 -0.16 -4.88 -3.51
C SER A 316 -0.55 -5.46 -2.16
N TRP A 317 -0.20 -6.74 -1.89
CA TRP A 317 -0.54 -7.42 -0.62
C TRP A 317 0.13 -6.78 0.59
N TYR A 318 1.29 -6.15 0.41
CA TYR A 318 1.99 -5.43 1.47
C TYR A 318 1.83 -3.90 1.36
N ASP A 319 0.72 -3.46 0.78
CA ASP A 319 0.29 -2.06 0.79
C ASP A 319 -0.50 -1.75 2.07
N LEU A 320 -0.23 -0.59 2.68
CA LEU A 320 -0.87 -0.18 3.93
C LEU A 320 -2.40 -0.03 3.83
N SER A 321 -2.96 0.00 2.62
CA SER A 321 -4.38 0.20 2.37
C SER A 321 -5.08 -0.98 1.70
N ILE A 322 -4.43 -2.14 1.60
CA ILE A 322 -4.96 -3.26 0.78
C ILE A 322 -6.37 -3.69 1.19
N GLY A 323 -6.65 -3.88 2.48
CA GLY A 323 -7.98 -4.26 2.97
C GLY A 323 -9.08 -3.28 2.55
N PRO A 324 -9.00 -1.99 2.91
CA PRO A 324 -9.93 -0.97 2.46
C PRO A 324 -10.05 -0.84 0.94
N ASN A 325 -8.96 -0.97 0.18
CA ASN A 325 -9.02 -0.91 -1.29
C ASN A 325 -9.81 -2.07 -1.90
N VAL A 326 -9.66 -3.26 -1.35
CA VAL A 326 -10.50 -4.43 -1.73
C VAL A 326 -11.96 -4.17 -1.40
N ALA A 327 -12.25 -3.54 -0.26
CA ALA A 327 -13.62 -3.16 0.11
C ALA A 327 -14.18 -2.06 -0.82
N MET A 328 -13.38 -1.07 -1.22
CA MET A 328 -13.77 -0.07 -2.23
C MET A 328 -14.10 -0.73 -3.57
N PHE A 329 -13.25 -1.65 -4.03
CA PHE A 329 -13.51 -2.41 -5.25
C PHE A 329 -14.86 -3.13 -5.17
N ASP A 330 -15.12 -3.91 -4.10
CA ASP A 330 -16.39 -4.63 -3.93
C ASP A 330 -17.59 -3.67 -3.86
N TYR A 331 -17.45 -2.55 -3.15
CA TYR A 331 -18.51 -1.54 -3.06
C TYR A 331 -18.84 -0.94 -4.44
N GLN A 332 -17.84 -0.57 -5.24
CA GLN A 332 -18.03 0.08 -6.53
C GLN A 332 -18.61 -0.88 -7.59
N THR A 333 -18.29 -2.18 -7.52
CA THR A 333 -18.93 -3.17 -8.42
C THR A 333 -20.45 -3.23 -8.27
N LYS A 334 -20.98 -2.85 -7.11
CA LYS A 334 -22.40 -2.85 -6.77
C LYS A 334 -23.05 -1.47 -6.89
N ASN A 335 -22.29 -0.41 -6.59
CA ASN A 335 -22.85 0.92 -6.29
C ASN A 335 -22.35 2.05 -7.20
N ALA A 336 -21.40 1.82 -8.12
CA ALA A 336 -20.95 2.85 -9.05
C ALA A 336 -22.14 3.52 -9.77
N ALA A 337 -22.00 4.81 -10.07
CA ALA A 337 -23.12 5.66 -10.45
C ALA A 337 -23.80 5.26 -11.77
N THR A 338 -23.03 4.70 -12.71
CA THR A 338 -23.52 4.28 -14.02
C THR A 338 -23.42 2.76 -14.19
N GLU A 339 -24.26 2.17 -15.03
CA GLU A 339 -24.16 0.76 -15.38
C GLU A 339 -22.81 0.45 -16.05
N THR A 340 -22.35 1.32 -16.94
CA THR A 340 -21.03 1.20 -17.57
C THR A 340 -19.91 1.14 -16.54
N ALA A 341 -19.91 2.03 -15.54
CA ALA A 341 -18.93 1.98 -14.46
C ALA A 341 -19.05 0.68 -13.66
N ARG A 342 -20.25 0.31 -13.16
CA ARG A 342 -20.45 -0.93 -12.37
C ARG A 342 -19.96 -2.18 -13.08
N ASN A 343 -20.24 -2.29 -14.37
CA ASN A 343 -19.83 -3.45 -15.19
C ASN A 343 -18.33 -3.45 -15.53
N ASN A 344 -17.62 -2.33 -15.28
CA ASN A 344 -16.23 -2.16 -15.65
C ASN A 344 -15.37 -1.67 -14.47
N ILE A 345 -15.50 -2.35 -13.34
CA ILE A 345 -14.59 -2.25 -12.20
C ILE A 345 -13.69 -3.49 -12.21
N PHE A 346 -12.38 -3.28 -12.24
CA PHE A 346 -11.35 -4.33 -12.30
C PHE A 346 -10.32 -4.14 -11.20
N MET A 347 -9.65 -5.21 -10.79
CA MET A 347 -8.62 -5.16 -9.76
C MET A 347 -7.43 -6.06 -10.09
N VAL A 348 -6.22 -5.55 -9.89
CA VAL A 348 -4.97 -6.31 -9.92
C VAL A 348 -4.26 -6.15 -8.57
N VAL A 349 -3.88 -7.27 -7.93
CA VAL A 349 -3.14 -7.24 -6.65
C VAL A 349 -1.84 -8.02 -6.79
N ALA A 350 -0.73 -7.30 -6.66
CA ALA A 350 0.64 -7.83 -6.74
C ALA A 350 1.14 -8.31 -5.36
N PRO A 351 2.17 -9.18 -5.29
CA PRO A 351 2.77 -9.58 -4.01
C PRO A 351 3.86 -8.59 -3.55
N THR A 352 3.74 -7.31 -3.89
CA THR A 352 4.79 -6.30 -3.68
C THR A 352 4.43 -5.28 -2.60
N LEU A 353 5.21 -4.21 -2.51
CA LEU A 353 4.99 -3.07 -1.62
C LEU A 353 4.18 -1.97 -2.29
N HIS A 354 3.84 -0.93 -1.53
CA HIS A 354 3.15 0.27 -1.98
C HIS A 354 3.80 0.89 -3.21
N CYS A 355 3.05 1.05 -4.30
CA CYS A 355 3.50 1.61 -5.58
C CYS A 355 4.69 0.90 -6.26
N ASN A 356 5.10 -0.28 -5.79
CA ASN A 356 6.27 -0.98 -6.31
C ASN A 356 5.94 -2.13 -7.28
N GLN A 357 4.68 -2.33 -7.63
CA GLN A 357 4.22 -3.42 -8.49
C GLN A 357 4.93 -3.46 -9.86
N GLY A 358 5.28 -2.30 -10.43
CA GLY A 358 6.00 -2.20 -11.71
C GLY A 358 7.52 -2.38 -11.61
N GLN A 359 8.09 -2.56 -10.42
CA GLN A 359 9.54 -2.65 -10.19
C GLN A 359 10.06 -4.10 -10.18
N VAL A 360 9.19 -5.08 -10.47
CA VAL A 360 9.57 -6.49 -10.54
C VAL A 360 10.33 -6.77 -11.84
N GLU A 361 11.61 -7.16 -11.73
CA GLU A 361 12.52 -7.30 -12.86
C GLU A 361 12.94 -8.75 -13.17
N THR A 362 12.94 -9.60 -12.16
CA THR A 362 13.49 -10.96 -12.23
C THR A 362 12.45 -12.01 -11.92
N GLU A 363 12.78 -13.28 -12.16
CA GLU A 363 11.98 -14.44 -11.80
C GLU A 363 11.97 -14.72 -10.29
N HIS A 364 12.74 -13.95 -9.52
CA HIS A 364 12.79 -13.99 -8.07
C HIS A 364 12.42 -12.63 -7.51
N THR A 365 11.13 -12.46 -7.20
CA THR A 365 10.61 -11.25 -6.57
C THR A 365 10.73 -11.40 -5.06
N VAL A 366 11.70 -10.72 -4.46
CA VAL A 366 11.88 -10.75 -3.01
C VAL A 366 11.16 -9.57 -2.37
N VAL A 367 10.29 -9.85 -1.40
CA VAL A 367 9.51 -8.85 -0.65
C VAL A 367 9.77 -9.03 0.84
N GLY A 368 10.50 -8.09 1.44
CA GLY A 368 11.10 -8.33 2.74
C GLY A 368 12.19 -9.41 2.65
N GLU A 369 11.96 -10.54 3.29
CA GLU A 369 12.86 -11.71 3.27
C GLU A 369 12.25 -12.91 2.51
N ARG A 370 11.01 -12.78 2.01
CA ARG A 370 10.30 -13.87 1.34
C ARG A 370 10.47 -13.77 -0.18
N ASP A 371 10.91 -14.87 -0.81
CA ASP A 371 10.89 -15.02 -2.27
C ASP A 371 9.46 -15.37 -2.71
N MET A 372 8.87 -14.49 -3.51
CA MET A 372 7.54 -14.63 -4.09
C MET A 372 7.58 -15.30 -5.48
N GLY A 373 8.75 -15.75 -5.96
CA GLY A 373 8.90 -16.30 -7.32
C GLY A 373 8.70 -15.26 -8.41
N ASP A 374 8.25 -15.69 -9.58
CA ASP A 374 8.04 -14.80 -10.73
C ASP A 374 6.73 -14.03 -10.62
N ALA A 375 6.80 -12.82 -10.10
CA ALA A 375 5.66 -11.92 -9.99
C ALA A 375 5.61 -10.84 -11.09
N ARG A 376 6.42 -10.96 -12.14
CA ARG A 376 6.40 -10.02 -13.27
C ARG A 376 5.02 -9.96 -13.91
N TYR A 377 4.62 -8.74 -14.28
CA TYR A 377 3.36 -8.49 -14.95
C TYR A 377 3.47 -7.23 -15.82
N ASP A 378 2.80 -7.24 -16.97
CA ASP A 378 2.82 -6.08 -17.89
C ASP A 378 1.77 -5.04 -17.49
N TYR A 379 2.07 -4.24 -16.46
CA TYR A 379 1.21 -3.15 -16.01
C TYR A 379 1.09 -2.05 -17.05
N VAL A 380 2.18 -1.73 -17.76
CA VAL A 380 2.18 -0.66 -18.75
C VAL A 380 1.27 -1.03 -19.93
N GLY A 381 1.39 -2.23 -20.45
CA GLY A 381 0.53 -2.72 -21.53
C GLY A 381 -0.93 -2.87 -21.11
N LEU A 382 -1.20 -3.30 -19.86
CA LEU A 382 -2.57 -3.36 -19.34
C LEU A 382 -3.22 -1.97 -19.29
N VAL A 383 -2.53 -0.98 -18.69
CA VAL A 383 -3.03 0.39 -18.54
C VAL A 383 -3.17 1.06 -19.92
N GLN A 384 -2.23 0.79 -20.85
CA GLN A 384 -2.33 1.30 -22.22
C GLN A 384 -3.60 0.76 -22.90
N ARG A 385 -3.86 -0.56 -22.86
CA ARG A 385 -5.07 -1.16 -23.43
C ARG A 385 -6.35 -0.65 -22.76
N TRP A 386 -6.31 -0.40 -21.44
CA TRP A 386 -7.41 0.20 -20.68
C TRP A 386 -7.78 1.57 -21.22
N PHE A 387 -6.82 2.47 -21.37
CA PHE A 387 -7.09 3.80 -21.90
C PHE A 387 -7.38 3.81 -23.42
N ASP A 388 -6.74 2.94 -24.22
CA ASP A 388 -7.08 2.81 -25.64
C ASP A 388 -8.56 2.43 -25.85
N HIS A 389 -9.09 1.54 -24.98
CA HIS A 389 -10.51 1.20 -25.03
C HIS A 389 -11.40 2.40 -24.70
N TRP A 390 -11.18 3.04 -23.55
CA TRP A 390 -12.09 4.06 -23.04
C TRP A 390 -11.94 5.42 -23.72
N LEU A 391 -10.72 5.83 -24.05
CA LEU A 391 -10.44 7.16 -24.58
C LEU A 391 -10.41 7.21 -26.12
N LYS A 392 -10.09 6.08 -26.77
CA LYS A 392 -10.03 6.01 -28.25
C LYS A 392 -11.12 5.10 -28.85
N GLY A 393 -11.82 4.31 -28.03
CA GLY A 393 -12.86 3.38 -28.49
C GLY A 393 -12.30 2.09 -29.12
N ALA A 394 -11.06 1.70 -28.79
CA ALA A 394 -10.46 0.48 -29.34
C ALA A 394 -11.15 -0.78 -28.79
N ASP A 395 -11.55 -1.70 -29.68
CA ASP A 395 -12.01 -3.04 -29.28
C ASP A 395 -10.81 -3.97 -29.14
N ASN A 396 -10.16 -3.93 -27.99
CA ASN A 396 -8.94 -4.69 -27.67
C ASN A 396 -9.16 -5.80 -26.63
N GLY A 397 -10.43 -6.06 -26.27
CA GLY A 397 -10.82 -7.15 -25.38
C GLY A 397 -10.57 -6.92 -23.89
N VAL A 398 -10.00 -5.77 -23.46
CA VAL A 398 -9.63 -5.52 -22.04
C VAL A 398 -10.82 -5.63 -21.08
N THR A 399 -12.02 -5.26 -21.53
CA THR A 399 -13.25 -5.35 -20.71
C THR A 399 -13.82 -6.78 -20.60
N LYS A 400 -13.29 -7.72 -21.37
CA LYS A 400 -13.64 -9.15 -21.35
C LYS A 400 -12.70 -9.98 -20.47
N GLU A 401 -11.63 -9.38 -19.94
CA GLU A 401 -10.72 -10.04 -19.01
C GLU A 401 -11.41 -10.34 -17.66
N PRO A 402 -10.88 -11.28 -16.85
CA PRO A 402 -11.38 -11.54 -15.49
C PRO A 402 -11.35 -10.27 -14.64
N LYS A 403 -12.37 -10.07 -13.80
CA LYS A 403 -12.53 -8.85 -12.99
C LYS A 403 -11.42 -8.66 -11.96
N VAL A 404 -10.88 -9.75 -11.45
CA VAL A 404 -9.82 -9.75 -10.44
C VAL A 404 -8.66 -10.61 -10.91
N ARG A 405 -7.48 -10.05 -10.83
CA ARG A 405 -6.20 -10.75 -10.98
C ARG A 405 -5.40 -10.53 -9.71
N ALA A 406 -5.19 -11.59 -8.95
CA ALA A 406 -4.49 -11.53 -7.68
C ALA A 406 -3.35 -12.55 -7.63
N TYR A 407 -2.22 -12.14 -7.07
CA TYR A 407 -1.10 -13.05 -6.87
C TYR A 407 -1.38 -13.95 -5.66
N MET A 408 -1.32 -15.26 -5.86
CA MET A 408 -1.41 -16.26 -4.80
C MET A 408 -0.02 -16.48 -4.23
N MET A 409 0.25 -15.89 -3.07
CA MET A 409 1.51 -16.09 -2.34
C MET A 409 1.60 -17.55 -1.86
N GLY A 410 2.79 -18.07 -1.67
CA GLY A 410 3.04 -19.47 -1.29
C GLY A 410 2.94 -20.47 -2.46
N GLU A 411 1.94 -20.37 -3.33
CA GLU A 411 1.94 -21.03 -4.64
C GLU A 411 2.76 -20.25 -5.66
N ASN A 412 2.94 -18.95 -5.42
CA ASN A 412 3.73 -18.01 -6.21
C ASN A 412 3.25 -17.92 -7.67
N GLN A 413 1.95 -17.74 -7.85
CA GLN A 413 1.31 -17.67 -9.17
C GLN A 413 0.22 -16.60 -9.24
N TRP A 414 0.06 -16.01 -10.42
CA TRP A 414 -1.09 -15.17 -10.74
C TRP A 414 -2.35 -16.02 -10.89
N LYS A 415 -3.42 -15.65 -10.17
CA LYS A 415 -4.75 -16.25 -10.26
C LYS A 415 -5.76 -15.22 -10.76
N THR A 416 -6.85 -15.70 -11.34
CA THR A 416 -7.94 -14.86 -11.83
C THR A 416 -9.26 -15.29 -11.22
N TYR A 417 -10.11 -14.29 -10.92
CA TYR A 417 -11.43 -14.49 -10.32
C TYR A 417 -12.45 -13.55 -10.96
N ASP A 418 -13.70 -13.97 -11.04
CA ASP A 418 -14.80 -13.13 -11.54
C ASP A 418 -15.32 -12.17 -10.47
N THR A 419 -15.12 -12.49 -9.20
CA THR A 419 -15.53 -11.69 -8.03
C THR A 419 -14.47 -11.76 -6.94
N TRP A 420 -14.50 -10.80 -6.02
CA TRP A 420 -13.75 -10.89 -4.78
C TRP A 420 -14.68 -10.73 -3.56
N PRO A 421 -14.61 -11.60 -2.56
CA PRO A 421 -13.85 -12.87 -2.60
C PRO A 421 -14.40 -13.82 -3.67
N PRO A 422 -13.65 -14.90 -4.03
CA PRO A 422 -14.15 -15.96 -4.92
C PRO A 422 -15.43 -16.60 -4.36
N LYS A 423 -16.32 -17.04 -5.27
CA LYS A 423 -17.59 -17.67 -4.85
C LYS A 423 -17.43 -19.08 -4.27
N ASN A 424 -16.33 -19.75 -4.60
CA ASN A 424 -16.04 -21.13 -4.20
C ASN A 424 -15.21 -21.22 -2.92
N ILE A 425 -15.57 -20.45 -1.91
CA ILE A 425 -14.92 -20.49 -0.60
C ILE A 425 -15.84 -21.07 0.47
N ASP A 426 -15.23 -21.68 1.50
CA ASP A 426 -15.85 -22.03 2.75
C ASP A 426 -15.27 -21.15 3.87
N LEU A 427 -16.14 -20.60 4.70
CA LEU A 427 -15.73 -19.83 5.89
C LEU A 427 -15.49 -20.80 7.04
N VAL A 428 -14.22 -21.10 7.33
CA VAL A 428 -13.82 -22.10 8.32
C VAL A 428 -13.29 -21.40 9.58
N PRO A 429 -13.96 -21.57 10.74
CA PRO A 429 -13.47 -21.02 11.99
C PRO A 429 -12.26 -21.80 12.51
N TYR A 430 -11.23 -21.05 12.91
CA TYR A 430 -10.08 -21.54 13.64
C TYR A 430 -10.08 -20.91 15.02
N TYR A 431 -10.27 -21.70 16.05
CA TYR A 431 -10.35 -21.27 17.44
C TYR A 431 -8.98 -21.26 18.09
N LEU A 432 -8.75 -20.22 18.90
CA LEU A 432 -7.60 -20.15 19.80
C LEU A 432 -7.87 -21.10 20.98
N ASP A 433 -6.87 -21.89 21.35
CA ASP A 433 -6.89 -22.83 22.48
C ASP A 433 -5.50 -22.95 23.13
N SER A 434 -5.44 -23.21 24.41
CA SER A 434 -4.21 -23.45 25.16
C SER A 434 -4.48 -24.14 26.47
N ASP A 435 -3.42 -24.52 27.17
CA ASP A 435 -3.47 -24.93 28.56
C ASP A 435 -3.07 -23.77 29.52
N GLY A 436 -3.22 -22.51 29.09
CA GLY A 436 -2.95 -21.32 29.89
C GLY A 436 -1.53 -20.76 29.76
N SER A 437 -0.81 -21.09 28.68
CA SER A 437 0.57 -20.68 28.45
C SER A 437 0.87 -20.56 26.93
N ALA A 438 0.08 -19.77 26.20
CA ALA A 438 0.33 -19.49 24.80
C ALA A 438 1.43 -18.42 24.59
N ASN A 439 2.05 -17.94 25.64
CA ASN A 439 3.12 -16.95 25.61
C ASN A 439 4.34 -17.51 24.87
N SER A 440 4.75 -16.80 23.82
CA SER A 440 5.79 -17.13 22.86
C SER A 440 5.53 -18.38 22.00
N ALA A 441 6.36 -18.55 20.96
CA ALA A 441 6.34 -19.74 20.09
C ALA A 441 6.69 -21.05 20.82
N LEU A 442 7.28 -20.97 22.01
CA LEU A 442 7.59 -22.11 22.86
C LEU A 442 6.45 -22.51 23.82
N GLY A 443 5.37 -21.74 23.81
CA GLY A 443 4.17 -21.99 24.61
C GLY A 443 3.32 -23.16 24.11
N ASN A 444 2.13 -23.29 24.67
CA ASN A 444 1.18 -24.37 24.34
C ASN A 444 -0.04 -23.89 23.56
N GLY A 445 0.04 -22.71 22.88
CA GLY A 445 -1.03 -22.17 22.07
C GLY A 445 -1.31 -23.01 20.83
N ARG A 446 -2.57 -23.37 20.64
CA ARG A 446 -3.07 -24.18 19.55
C ARG A 446 -4.10 -23.38 18.73
N LEU A 447 -4.07 -23.55 17.42
CA LEU A 447 -5.10 -23.06 16.50
C LEU A 447 -5.83 -24.28 15.93
N THR A 448 -7.14 -24.40 16.21
CA THR A 448 -7.92 -25.62 15.93
C THR A 448 -9.27 -25.32 15.31
N THR A 449 -9.75 -26.14 14.41
CA THR A 449 -11.10 -26.04 13.82
C THR A 449 -12.20 -26.55 14.76
N THR A 450 -11.82 -27.29 15.82
CA THR A 450 -12.75 -27.75 16.84
C THR A 450 -12.87 -26.71 17.96
N LYS A 451 -14.08 -26.30 18.29
CA LYS A 451 -14.31 -25.35 19.39
C LYS A 451 -13.83 -25.96 20.71
N PRO A 452 -12.97 -25.26 21.48
CA PRO A 452 -12.43 -25.77 22.75
C PRO A 452 -13.54 -26.09 23.75
N ALA A 453 -13.47 -27.26 24.36
CA ALA A 453 -14.46 -27.73 25.35
C ALA A 453 -14.21 -27.18 26.77
N LYS A 454 -12.97 -26.80 27.07
CA LYS A 454 -12.59 -26.20 28.36
C LYS A 454 -12.48 -24.70 28.28
N ALA A 455 -12.88 -23.99 29.31
CA ALA A 455 -12.61 -22.58 29.49
C ALA A 455 -11.16 -22.41 29.98
N THR A 456 -10.33 -21.76 29.19
CA THR A 456 -8.96 -21.39 29.51
C THR A 456 -8.67 -19.97 29.10
N SER A 457 -7.51 -19.45 29.44
CA SER A 457 -7.10 -18.11 29.04
C SER A 457 -5.59 -17.95 29.11
N ASP A 458 -5.04 -17.08 28.29
CA ASP A 458 -3.63 -16.70 28.29
C ASP A 458 -3.50 -15.23 28.68
N ALA A 459 -2.56 -14.96 29.59
CA ALA A 459 -2.29 -13.61 30.07
C ALA A 459 -0.92 -13.15 29.63
N PHE A 460 -0.84 -11.87 29.28
CA PHE A 460 0.43 -11.21 29.00
C PHE A 460 0.44 -9.79 29.59
N VAL A 461 1.65 -9.26 29.76
CA VAL A 461 1.86 -7.91 30.26
C VAL A 461 2.29 -7.02 29.11
N TYR A 462 1.57 -5.93 28.90
CA TYR A 462 1.95 -4.89 27.94
C TYR A 462 2.47 -3.66 28.68
N ASP A 463 3.73 -3.37 28.46
CA ASP A 463 4.39 -2.13 28.91
C ASP A 463 4.59 -1.20 27.70
N PRO A 464 3.93 -0.03 27.64
CA PRO A 464 4.09 0.91 26.53
C PRO A 464 5.51 1.46 26.35
N MET A 465 6.38 1.30 27.36
CA MET A 465 7.80 1.68 27.26
C MET A 465 8.67 0.57 26.64
N HIS A 466 8.14 -0.66 26.54
CA HIS A 466 8.79 -1.82 25.93
C HIS A 466 7.88 -2.51 24.89
N PRO A 467 7.32 -1.78 23.93
CA PRO A 467 6.34 -2.32 22.99
C PRO A 467 6.93 -3.44 22.15
N VAL A 468 6.07 -4.32 21.62
CA VAL A 468 6.46 -5.27 20.59
C VAL A 468 6.85 -4.49 19.34
N PRO A 469 8.08 -4.65 18.82
CA PRO A 469 8.50 -3.95 17.61
C PRO A 469 7.77 -4.49 16.39
N SER A 470 7.43 -3.60 15.46
CA SER A 470 6.98 -4.00 14.13
C SER A 470 8.15 -4.53 13.29
N LEU A 471 7.90 -5.56 12.52
CA LEU A 471 8.85 -6.13 11.58
C LEU A 471 8.11 -6.51 10.29
N GLY A 472 8.34 -5.73 9.23
CA GLY A 472 7.59 -5.88 7.99
C GLY A 472 6.13 -5.42 8.12
N GLY A 473 5.24 -6.05 7.36
CA GLY A 473 3.81 -5.77 7.33
C GLY A 473 3.39 -4.84 6.19
N GLN A 474 2.13 -4.42 6.24
CA GLN A 474 1.49 -3.53 5.27
C GLN A 474 1.85 -2.07 5.58
N ILE A 475 3.02 -1.67 5.16
CA ILE A 475 3.54 -0.31 5.39
C ILE A 475 4.29 0.21 4.18
N CYS A 476 4.34 1.53 4.00
CA CYS A 476 5.18 2.18 3.01
C CYS A 476 5.94 3.37 3.61
N CYS A 477 6.93 3.85 2.85
CA CYS A 477 7.45 5.20 2.98
C CYS A 477 7.95 5.56 4.40
N PHE A 478 8.27 4.55 5.21
CA PHE A 478 8.65 4.68 6.61
C PHE A 478 9.97 3.96 6.86
N ALA A 479 11.08 4.71 6.85
CA ALA A 479 12.42 4.15 6.92
C ALA A 479 12.70 3.34 8.20
N VAL A 480 11.95 3.63 9.27
CA VAL A 480 12.12 2.97 10.59
C VAL A 480 11.55 1.55 10.58
N ASN A 481 10.59 1.26 9.70
CA ASN A 481 10.02 -0.08 9.54
C ASN A 481 9.78 -0.38 8.06
N PRO A 482 10.66 -1.14 7.39
CA PRO A 482 10.45 -1.55 6.02
C PRO A 482 9.25 -2.48 5.91
N GLY A 483 8.38 -2.20 4.91
CA GLY A 483 7.24 -3.08 4.61
C GLY A 483 7.66 -4.43 4.03
N GLY A 484 6.75 -5.39 4.03
CA GLY A 484 6.94 -6.69 3.39
C GLY A 484 6.83 -7.90 4.33
N SER A 485 7.20 -9.05 3.80
CA SER A 485 7.17 -10.33 4.50
C SER A 485 8.52 -10.63 5.15
N PHE A 486 8.54 -10.69 6.48
CA PHE A 486 9.75 -10.94 7.26
C PHE A 486 9.54 -12.12 8.21
N ASP A 487 10.63 -12.79 8.60
CA ASP A 487 10.61 -13.89 9.55
C ASP A 487 10.32 -13.37 10.97
N GLN A 488 9.14 -13.69 11.48
CA GLN A 488 8.65 -13.28 12.80
C GLN A 488 9.20 -14.14 13.95
N ALA A 489 9.90 -15.25 13.66
CA ALA A 489 10.32 -16.21 14.68
C ALA A 489 11.09 -15.58 15.86
N GLY A 490 11.87 -14.52 15.59
CA GLY A 490 12.56 -13.77 16.65
C GLY A 490 11.61 -12.99 17.56
N LEU A 491 10.55 -12.39 17.03
CA LEU A 491 9.54 -11.66 17.80
C LEU A 491 8.63 -12.61 18.58
N GLU A 492 8.34 -13.76 18.01
CA GLU A 492 7.52 -14.81 18.63
C GLU A 492 8.16 -15.43 19.89
N MET A 493 9.44 -15.13 20.16
CA MET A 493 10.11 -15.54 21.41
C MET A 493 9.75 -14.64 22.61
N ARG A 494 9.07 -13.51 22.38
CA ARG A 494 8.66 -12.60 23.46
C ARG A 494 7.49 -13.19 24.25
N ASN A 495 7.47 -12.94 25.56
CA ASN A 495 6.40 -13.40 26.44
C ASN A 495 5.13 -12.53 26.42
N ASP A 496 5.20 -11.37 25.76
CA ASP A 496 4.08 -10.46 25.51
C ASP A 496 3.47 -10.63 24.10
N VAL A 497 3.86 -11.69 23.39
CA VAL A 497 3.26 -12.18 22.15
C VAL A 497 2.66 -13.57 22.42
N LEU A 498 1.33 -13.66 22.34
CA LEU A 498 0.63 -14.94 22.37
C LEU A 498 0.66 -15.58 20.99
N VAL A 499 1.05 -16.85 20.92
CA VAL A 499 1.27 -17.57 19.66
C VAL A 499 0.39 -18.81 19.61
N TYR A 500 -0.50 -18.87 18.60
CA TYR A 500 -1.40 -20.01 18.38
C TYR A 500 -1.11 -20.63 17.02
N THR A 501 -0.82 -21.94 17.00
CA THR A 501 -0.33 -22.61 15.79
C THR A 501 -1.12 -23.88 15.51
N THR A 502 -1.49 -24.15 14.25
CA THR A 502 -2.09 -25.43 13.84
C THR A 502 -1.07 -26.58 13.96
N PRO A 503 -1.53 -27.83 14.03
CA PRO A 503 -0.68 -28.96 13.64
C PRO A 503 -0.11 -28.73 12.23
N THR A 504 0.96 -29.47 11.91
CA THR A 504 1.50 -29.46 10.54
C THR A 504 0.43 -29.89 9.55
N LEU A 505 0.23 -29.08 8.53
CA LEU A 505 -0.77 -29.34 7.49
C LEU A 505 -0.39 -30.59 6.68
N THR A 506 -1.34 -31.49 6.51
CA THR A 506 -1.15 -32.71 5.71
C THR A 506 -1.44 -32.48 4.23
N GLU A 507 -2.19 -31.43 3.92
CA GLU A 507 -2.53 -31.01 2.58
C GLU A 507 -2.46 -29.48 2.45
N ARG A 508 -2.46 -28.97 1.22
CA ARG A 508 -2.44 -27.55 0.92
C ARG A 508 -3.76 -26.90 1.35
N VAL A 509 -3.66 -25.69 1.92
CA VAL A 509 -4.80 -24.86 2.32
C VAL A 509 -4.67 -23.49 1.63
N ASP A 510 -5.57 -23.19 0.71
CA ASP A 510 -5.61 -21.93 -0.02
C ASP A 510 -6.59 -20.97 0.66
N VAL A 511 -6.09 -19.86 1.17
CA VAL A 511 -6.89 -18.81 1.85
C VAL A 511 -6.98 -17.59 0.94
N VAL A 512 -8.20 -17.22 0.52
CA VAL A 512 -8.43 -16.11 -0.42
C VAL A 512 -9.63 -15.28 0.00
N GLY A 513 -9.39 -14.08 0.50
CA GLY A 513 -10.46 -13.18 0.91
C GLY A 513 -10.21 -12.54 2.27
N ASN A 514 -11.30 -12.00 2.84
CA ASN A 514 -11.28 -11.33 4.13
C ASN A 514 -11.32 -12.36 5.27
N ILE A 515 -10.50 -12.16 6.29
CA ILE A 515 -10.37 -13.01 7.46
C ILE A 515 -10.99 -12.28 8.66
N GLU A 516 -12.08 -12.81 9.19
CA GLU A 516 -12.72 -12.26 10.37
C GLU A 516 -11.92 -12.60 11.63
N VAL A 517 -11.85 -11.66 12.57
CA VAL A 517 -11.14 -11.79 13.84
C VAL A 517 -12.05 -11.43 14.99
N SER A 518 -12.29 -12.36 15.91
CA SER A 518 -13.04 -12.15 17.15
C SER A 518 -12.25 -12.64 18.33
N LEU A 519 -11.87 -11.74 19.23
CA LEU A 519 -11.15 -12.06 20.45
C LEU A 519 -12.00 -11.71 21.68
N TYR A 520 -11.77 -12.42 22.80
CA TYR A 520 -12.41 -12.13 24.09
C TYR A 520 -11.34 -11.70 25.07
N LEU A 521 -11.36 -10.41 25.41
CA LEU A 521 -10.35 -9.72 26.21
C LEU A 521 -10.89 -9.36 27.60
N ALA A 522 -10.10 -9.61 28.63
CA ALA A 522 -10.20 -8.88 29.91
C ALA A 522 -8.89 -8.15 30.18
N SER A 523 -8.96 -7.00 30.86
CA SER A 523 -7.78 -6.21 31.21
C SER A 523 -7.95 -5.57 32.58
N ASN A 524 -6.85 -5.19 33.23
CA ASN A 524 -6.85 -4.39 34.44
C ASN A 524 -6.92 -2.88 34.20
N VAL A 525 -6.88 -2.46 32.92
CA VAL A 525 -6.88 -1.05 32.51
C VAL A 525 -8.15 -0.66 31.77
N LYS A 526 -8.42 0.63 31.65
CA LYS A 526 -9.62 1.15 30.99
C LYS A 526 -9.59 1.01 29.47
N ASP A 527 -8.39 1.01 28.88
CA ASP A 527 -8.17 0.93 27.45
C ASP A 527 -6.80 0.29 27.17
N THR A 528 -6.69 -0.40 26.07
CA THR A 528 -5.47 -0.98 25.53
C THR A 528 -5.66 -1.23 24.04
N ASP A 529 -4.62 -1.62 23.32
CA ASP A 529 -4.78 -2.08 21.94
C ASP A 529 -4.71 -3.60 21.87
N LEU A 530 -5.37 -4.19 20.89
CA LEU A 530 -5.12 -5.56 20.46
C LEU A 530 -4.61 -5.56 19.03
N THR A 531 -3.50 -6.24 18.83
CA THR A 531 -2.94 -6.55 17.52
C THR A 531 -3.12 -8.01 17.21
N ILE A 532 -3.30 -8.32 15.94
CA ILE A 532 -3.32 -9.69 15.42
C ILE A 532 -2.48 -9.76 14.15
N LYS A 533 -1.76 -10.86 13.98
CA LYS A 533 -0.98 -11.12 12.78
C LYS A 533 -1.21 -12.55 12.30
N LEU A 534 -1.43 -12.71 10.99
CA LEU A 534 -1.50 -14.01 10.33
C LEU A 534 -0.12 -14.34 9.77
N VAL A 535 0.34 -15.56 10.02
CA VAL A 535 1.71 -16.00 9.70
C VAL A 535 1.69 -17.37 9.02
N ASP A 536 2.51 -17.51 7.99
CA ASP A 536 2.80 -18.78 7.30
C ASP A 536 4.12 -19.34 7.84
N VAL A 537 4.06 -20.48 8.55
CA VAL A 537 5.24 -21.12 9.14
C VAL A 537 5.70 -22.27 8.28
N GLY A 538 6.87 -22.14 7.69
CA GLY A 538 7.50 -23.15 6.88
C GLY A 538 8.04 -24.35 7.67
N PRO A 539 8.36 -25.47 7.01
CA PRO A 539 8.97 -26.64 7.65
C PRO A 539 10.39 -26.36 8.17
N ASP A 540 11.05 -25.31 7.70
CA ASP A 540 12.34 -24.83 8.18
C ASP A 540 12.23 -23.99 9.46
N GLY A 541 11.01 -23.71 9.93
CA GLY A 541 10.71 -22.90 11.10
C GLY A 541 10.61 -21.40 10.85
N LYS A 542 10.87 -20.90 9.63
CA LYS A 542 10.63 -19.50 9.29
C LYS A 542 9.15 -19.18 9.33
N ALA A 543 8.82 -18.04 9.89
CA ALA A 543 7.47 -17.59 10.18
C ALA A 543 7.18 -16.28 9.44
N PHE A 544 6.65 -16.35 8.22
CA PHE A 544 6.45 -15.18 7.37
C PHE A 544 5.08 -14.52 7.61
N ASN A 545 5.09 -13.24 7.99
CA ASN A 545 3.86 -12.46 8.13
C ASN A 545 3.14 -12.28 6.79
N LEU A 546 1.81 -12.34 6.82
CA LEU A 546 0.94 -12.16 5.65
C LEU A 546 0.14 -10.87 5.74
N ASP A 547 -0.57 -10.66 6.84
CA ASP A 547 -1.33 -9.45 7.12
C ASP A 547 -1.44 -9.24 8.63
N GLU A 548 -1.64 -7.99 9.05
CA GLU A 548 -1.81 -7.61 10.44
C GLU A 548 -2.95 -6.61 10.64
N GLY A 549 -3.59 -6.71 11.80
CA GLY A 549 -4.67 -5.83 12.22
C GLY A 549 -4.46 -5.29 13.62
N ILE A 550 -5.09 -4.16 13.91
CA ILE A 550 -5.08 -3.53 15.23
C ILE A 550 -6.47 -2.96 15.52
N LEU A 551 -6.85 -2.97 16.80
CA LEU A 551 -7.98 -2.21 17.31
C LEU A 551 -7.64 -1.63 18.68
N ARG A 552 -7.79 -0.32 18.83
CA ARG A 552 -7.83 0.36 20.13
C ARG A 552 -9.16 0.07 20.79
N VAL A 553 -9.14 -0.68 21.90
CA VAL A 553 -10.33 -1.40 22.44
C VAL A 553 -11.46 -0.47 22.85
N ARG A 554 -11.17 0.80 23.14
CA ARG A 554 -12.24 1.80 23.37
C ARG A 554 -13.20 1.97 22.19
N TRP A 555 -12.79 1.58 20.96
CA TRP A 555 -13.58 1.66 19.74
C TRP A 555 -14.26 0.34 19.34
N ARG A 556 -14.26 -0.68 20.21
CA ARG A 556 -14.83 -2.00 19.93
C ARG A 556 -16.34 -2.01 19.68
N GLU A 557 -17.06 -1.00 20.19
CA GLU A 557 -18.52 -0.89 20.05
C GLU A 557 -18.93 0.08 18.93
N GLY A 558 -17.96 0.64 18.21
CA GLY A 558 -18.17 1.60 17.13
C GLY A 558 -17.36 2.87 17.31
N TRP A 559 -17.49 3.77 16.33
CA TRP A 559 -16.64 4.95 16.18
C TRP A 559 -17.30 6.26 16.67
N GLU A 560 -18.55 6.22 17.10
CA GLU A 560 -19.29 7.41 17.52
C GLU A 560 -18.80 7.95 18.86
N LYS A 561 -18.46 7.04 19.78
CA LYS A 561 -17.93 7.39 21.10
C LYS A 561 -17.02 6.29 21.65
N PRO A 562 -15.97 6.65 22.40
CA PRO A 562 -15.14 5.65 23.07
C PRO A 562 -15.94 4.99 24.21
N VAL A 563 -15.80 3.66 24.34
CA VAL A 563 -16.36 2.87 25.44
C VAL A 563 -15.25 2.17 26.17
N PHE A 564 -15.00 2.59 27.43
CA PHE A 564 -13.91 2.07 28.24
C PHE A 564 -14.26 0.73 28.89
N MET A 565 -13.22 -0.05 29.21
CA MET A 565 -13.36 -1.32 29.90
C MET A 565 -13.46 -1.12 31.42
N GLU A 566 -14.16 -2.06 32.07
CA GLU A 566 -14.12 -2.30 33.50
C GLU A 566 -13.07 -3.37 33.80
N SER A 567 -12.26 -3.14 34.84
CA SER A 567 -11.16 -4.06 35.21
C SER A 567 -11.69 -5.50 35.45
N GLY A 568 -11.09 -6.46 34.77
CA GLY A 568 -11.38 -7.88 34.88
C GLY A 568 -12.65 -8.37 34.16
N LYS A 569 -13.47 -7.49 33.60
CA LYS A 569 -14.64 -7.86 32.80
C LYS A 569 -14.21 -8.31 31.40
N VAL A 570 -14.81 -9.37 30.90
CA VAL A 570 -14.54 -9.91 29.58
C VAL A 570 -15.36 -9.19 28.53
N TYR A 571 -14.71 -8.73 27.46
CA TYR A 571 -15.32 -8.06 26.33
C TYR A 571 -15.01 -8.82 25.04
N LYS A 572 -16.01 -8.90 24.13
CA LYS A 572 -15.77 -9.31 22.76
C LYS A 572 -15.13 -8.14 22.01
N VAL A 573 -14.09 -8.42 21.26
CA VAL A 573 -13.36 -7.46 20.44
C VAL A 573 -13.27 -8.02 19.02
N ASP A 574 -14.01 -7.41 18.10
CA ASP A 574 -13.94 -7.73 16.68
C ASP A 574 -12.94 -6.76 16.03
N ILE A 575 -11.78 -7.28 15.65
CA ILE A 575 -10.76 -6.48 14.95
C ILE A 575 -11.16 -6.36 13.48
N PRO A 576 -10.98 -5.20 12.80
CA PRO A 576 -11.20 -5.08 11.37
C PRO A 576 -10.54 -6.23 10.60
N PRO A 577 -11.20 -6.81 9.59
CA PRO A 577 -10.72 -8.05 8.97
C PRO A 577 -9.35 -7.89 8.32
N LEU A 578 -8.55 -8.95 8.38
CA LEU A 578 -7.36 -9.10 7.55
C LEU A 578 -7.77 -9.53 6.15
N VAL A 579 -6.87 -9.38 5.18
CA VAL A 579 -7.12 -9.82 3.80
C VAL A 579 -5.87 -10.47 3.23
N THR A 580 -6.04 -11.60 2.52
CA THR A 580 -4.90 -12.26 1.87
C THR A 580 -5.32 -13.10 0.65
N SER A 581 -4.33 -13.46 -0.14
CA SER A 581 -4.36 -14.57 -1.09
C SER A 581 -3.06 -15.37 -0.89
N ASN A 582 -3.11 -16.38 -0.02
CA ASN A 582 -1.95 -17.22 0.30
C ASN A 582 -2.30 -18.70 0.29
N SER A 583 -1.39 -19.49 -0.24
CA SER A 583 -1.42 -20.94 -0.23
C SER A 583 -0.46 -21.46 0.85
N PHE A 584 -1.01 -22.06 1.90
CA PHE A 584 -0.23 -22.76 2.91
C PHE A 584 0.04 -24.18 2.39
N ALA A 585 1.28 -24.50 2.10
CA ALA A 585 1.65 -25.80 1.54
C ALA A 585 1.52 -26.95 2.57
N ALA A 586 1.41 -28.17 2.12
CA ALA A 586 1.60 -29.34 2.99
C ALA A 586 2.97 -29.26 3.68
N GLY A 587 3.05 -29.59 4.96
CA GLY A 587 4.24 -29.42 5.80
C GLY A 587 4.34 -28.06 6.49
N HIS A 588 3.60 -27.04 6.05
CA HIS A 588 3.49 -25.74 6.71
C HIS A 588 2.53 -25.78 7.92
N ARG A 589 2.47 -24.65 8.65
CA ARG A 589 1.48 -24.41 9.71
C ARG A 589 0.89 -23.02 9.56
N ILE A 590 -0.39 -22.87 9.84
CA ILE A 590 -1.05 -21.59 10.00
C ILE A 590 -0.82 -21.13 11.43
N ARG A 591 -0.38 -19.88 11.60
CA ARG A 591 -0.12 -19.29 12.92
C ARG A 591 -0.79 -17.95 13.06
N VAL A 592 -1.19 -17.64 14.28
CA VAL A 592 -1.73 -16.35 14.69
C VAL A 592 -0.92 -15.85 15.88
N GLU A 593 -0.49 -14.59 15.80
CA GLU A 593 0.10 -13.85 16.91
C GLU A 593 -0.92 -12.86 17.45
N VAL A 594 -1.02 -12.73 18.79
CA VAL A 594 -1.84 -11.72 19.46
C VAL A 594 -0.99 -10.95 20.45
N SER A 595 -1.03 -9.62 20.40
CA SER A 595 -0.33 -8.75 21.33
C SER A 595 -1.10 -7.41 21.51
N SER A 596 -0.47 -6.42 22.14
CA SER A 596 -1.04 -5.08 22.35
C SER A 596 -0.24 -3.96 21.68
N SER A 597 0.69 -4.29 20.81
CA SER A 597 1.48 -3.29 20.08
C SER A 597 2.14 -3.89 18.83
N SER A 598 2.42 -3.04 17.86
CA SER A 598 3.29 -3.26 16.69
C SER A 598 3.94 -1.89 16.40
N PHE A 599 5.00 -1.57 17.17
CA PHE A 599 5.62 -0.25 17.18
C PHE A 599 6.91 -0.23 16.36
N PRO A 600 7.19 0.80 15.55
CA PRO A 600 6.45 2.04 15.39
C PRO A 600 5.47 2.07 14.21
N HIS A 601 5.05 0.92 13.67
CA HIS A 601 3.99 0.89 12.66
C HIS A 601 2.76 1.64 13.19
N PHE A 602 2.31 1.28 14.39
CA PHE A 602 1.26 1.96 15.14
C PHE A 602 1.82 2.65 16.38
N ASP A 603 1.15 3.74 16.82
CA ASP A 603 1.49 4.38 18.08
C ASP A 603 1.22 3.45 19.28
N ARG A 604 1.82 3.80 20.40
CA ARG A 604 1.67 3.05 21.66
C ARG A 604 0.43 3.52 22.41
N ASN A 605 -0.53 2.64 22.70
CA ASN A 605 -1.56 2.97 23.67
C ASN A 605 -0.94 3.07 25.07
N LEU A 606 -1.11 4.19 25.74
CA LEU A 606 -0.58 4.41 27.09
C LEU A 606 -1.44 3.78 28.19
N ASN A 607 -2.55 3.09 27.81
CA ASN A 607 -3.47 2.34 28.68
C ASN A 607 -4.23 3.18 29.71
N THR A 608 -4.10 4.49 29.71
CA THR A 608 -4.67 5.40 30.70
C THR A 608 -6.21 5.56 30.57
N GLY A 609 -6.71 5.38 29.34
CA GLY A 609 -8.08 5.73 28.98
C GLY A 609 -8.29 7.23 28.72
N GLY A 610 -7.23 8.05 28.77
CA GLY A 610 -7.26 9.46 28.39
C GLY A 610 -7.09 9.67 26.87
N ASN A 611 -6.78 10.91 26.47
CA ASN A 611 -6.40 11.20 25.10
C ASN A 611 -4.94 10.81 24.88
N ASN A 612 -4.71 9.68 24.22
CA ASN A 612 -3.36 9.10 24.02
C ASN A 612 -2.37 10.03 23.28
N TYR A 613 -2.86 11.11 22.65
CA TYR A 613 -2.05 11.95 21.77
C TYR A 613 -1.32 13.07 22.51
N ASP A 614 -1.81 13.48 23.69
CA ASP A 614 -1.28 14.55 24.53
C ASP A 614 -0.74 14.06 25.89
N GLU A 615 -0.75 12.75 26.13
CA GLU A 615 -0.28 12.10 27.36
C GLU A 615 1.15 11.58 27.22
N LYS A 616 1.83 11.46 28.35
CA LYS A 616 3.22 10.98 28.43
C LYS A 616 3.46 9.88 29.47
N ASP A 617 2.54 9.71 30.42
CA ASP A 617 2.71 8.83 31.58
C ASP A 617 1.92 7.51 31.35
N PRO A 618 2.57 6.40 31.00
CA PRO A 618 1.89 5.14 30.66
C PRO A 618 1.48 4.35 31.90
N VAL A 619 0.51 3.47 31.72
CA VAL A 619 0.10 2.45 32.68
C VAL A 619 0.40 1.06 32.10
N ILE A 620 0.98 0.17 32.88
CA ILE A 620 1.23 -1.21 32.47
C ILE A 620 -0.11 -1.98 32.50
N ALA A 621 -0.42 -2.62 31.39
CA ALA A 621 -1.62 -3.45 31.26
C ALA A 621 -1.30 -4.94 31.46
N ARG A 622 -2.17 -5.63 32.20
CA ARG A 622 -2.24 -7.09 32.19
C ARG A 622 -3.47 -7.49 31.39
N ASN A 623 -3.23 -7.98 30.20
CA ASN A 623 -4.25 -8.40 29.24
C ASN A 623 -4.43 -9.92 29.29
N VAL A 624 -5.68 -10.38 29.16
CA VAL A 624 -6.05 -11.79 29.22
C VAL A 624 -6.95 -12.12 28.04
N ILE A 625 -6.50 -13.01 27.17
CA ILE A 625 -7.30 -13.54 26.07
C ILE A 625 -7.97 -14.82 26.53
N HIS A 626 -9.30 -14.82 26.53
CA HIS A 626 -10.12 -15.96 26.93
C HIS A 626 -10.46 -16.84 25.74
N HIS A 627 -10.54 -18.15 25.97
CA HIS A 627 -11.04 -19.13 25.02
C HIS A 627 -11.85 -20.22 25.69
N GLY A 628 -12.58 -20.99 24.88
CA GLY A 628 -13.48 -22.03 25.38
C GLY A 628 -14.94 -21.82 24.98
N PRO A 629 -15.87 -22.56 25.60
CA PRO A 629 -17.26 -22.56 25.16
C PRO A 629 -17.97 -21.20 25.26
N ALA A 630 -17.70 -20.44 26.35
CA ALA A 630 -18.31 -19.13 26.59
C ALA A 630 -17.64 -17.99 25.84
N TYR A 631 -16.34 -18.10 25.59
CA TYR A 631 -15.51 -17.06 25.01
C TYR A 631 -14.68 -17.62 23.84
N PRO A 632 -15.32 -17.96 22.69
CA PRO A 632 -14.65 -18.64 21.58
C PRO A 632 -13.82 -17.66 20.73
N SER A 633 -12.69 -17.21 21.25
CA SER A 633 -11.72 -16.43 20.46
C SER A 633 -11.32 -17.19 19.21
N ARG A 634 -11.39 -16.54 18.04
CA ARG A 634 -11.17 -17.21 16.75
C ARG A 634 -10.81 -16.25 15.64
N ILE A 635 -10.26 -16.82 14.60
CA ILE A 635 -10.28 -16.25 13.24
C ILE A 635 -11.18 -17.11 12.35
N VAL A 636 -11.70 -16.53 11.25
CA VAL A 636 -12.46 -17.27 10.24
C VAL A 636 -11.76 -17.13 8.91
N LEU A 637 -11.22 -18.22 8.40
CA LEU A 637 -10.47 -18.25 7.15
C LEU A 637 -11.37 -18.55 5.95
N PRO A 638 -11.34 -17.74 4.89
CA PRO A 638 -12.00 -18.03 3.61
C PRO A 638 -11.17 -19.05 2.81
N ILE A 639 -11.47 -20.33 2.96
CA ILE A 639 -10.72 -21.42 2.33
C ILE A 639 -11.35 -21.74 0.97
N VAL A 640 -10.53 -21.76 -0.09
CA VAL A 640 -10.95 -22.14 -1.44
C VAL A 640 -11.25 -23.64 -1.47
N ARG A 641 -12.46 -24.00 -1.93
CA ARG A 641 -12.82 -25.40 -2.12
C ARG A 641 -11.94 -26.03 -3.20
N SER A 642 -11.28 -27.12 -2.88
CA SER A 642 -10.64 -27.94 -3.89
C SER A 642 -11.73 -28.46 -4.87
N VAL A 643 -11.59 -28.14 -6.15
CA VAL A 643 -12.40 -28.80 -7.17
C VAL A 643 -11.93 -30.27 -7.20
N SER A 644 -12.70 -31.14 -6.56
CA SER A 644 -12.48 -32.59 -6.70
C SER A 644 -12.67 -32.91 -8.19
N THR A 645 -11.58 -33.06 -8.92
CA THR A 645 -11.61 -33.74 -10.23
C THR A 645 -11.98 -35.20 -9.93
N LYS A 646 -13.29 -35.48 -9.91
CA LYS A 646 -13.74 -36.86 -10.09
C LYS A 646 -13.21 -37.30 -11.46
N THR A 647 -12.08 -37.99 -11.45
CA THR A 647 -11.69 -38.82 -12.56
C THR A 647 -12.86 -39.78 -12.81
N ALA A 648 -13.61 -39.52 -13.87
CA ALA A 648 -14.54 -40.53 -14.38
C ALA A 648 -13.69 -41.74 -14.74
N GLN A 649 -13.85 -42.82 -13.98
CA GLN A 649 -13.39 -44.16 -14.34
C GLN A 649 -14.23 -44.72 -15.46
#